data_296ded4d0e2055e27a514e389b60ec47
#
_entry.id   296ded4d0e2055e27a514e389b60ec47
#
_cell.length_a   1.000
_cell.length_b   1.000
_cell.length_c   1.000
_cell.angle_alpha   90.00
_cell.angle_beta   90.00
_cell.angle_gamma   90.00
#
_symmetry.space_group_name_H-M   'P 1'
#
loop_
_entity.id
_entity.type
_entity.pdbx_description
1 polymer ?
#
loop_
_entity_poly.entity_id
_entity_poly.type
_entity_poly.pdbx_seq_one_letter_code
_entity_poly.pdbx_strand_id
1 'polypeptide(L)'
;VRPVMTGMLYKGLLIALALSSSTSLLAKANPPREAAVTFGIEMQRFRQRAVFLEARQIARKGKLSALKPLLESLTDYPLRSYIEYEALLARPYSSDEAVQAFIENHPNFPISAQLRRAFADYRRDQDRSESFLRFHQPEDADVENQCFRASALWALERTQAAMAATRALWLHGRSQPKRCDKAFSRWRRAGGLTQALAWQRYELAVLAGEDRLAAYLERTLSEDQRTLARQLTRLRQRPTRTDRYETVDFNDPEQQALADSALKMLIKKRPAEALHLIADLKDSGRLAPAQALEYDYAAALRLIREDNLTVNDALIPAALRTNPDLIEASLIQLIKAGRFNALLTPLSQLPASAQGTLRWQYWQARAELSSQDIGGRESARVSFERLASERDYYGHLAALWLGIPGSLADQSTTIAPEKLLDLAAAPTAQRIYELRALGETLEARREWFQLIKPFSNTELRIAAALASQWHWHDMAIATLAQAQAWDEVLERFPRPYAERFTEAARTQGVPVTLAMAVARRESGFWTEARSPVGAQGLMQLMPRTAQSVAKSIDLDSPTDLVLTQADTNIKLGTAYLGQLLQRFNDNRVLALAAYNAGPSRAKKWYTNPQPIDAFIEGIPFAETRAYVKAVLLYAAIYAQLNGLPEPLLYPYEIEQFSPNDPLPIGPSVFNAAAGSASFTLSAAPRPEGNP
;
A
#
# COMPACT_ATOMS: atom_id res chain seq x y z
N VAL A 1 19.96 27.61 -1.26
CA VAL A 1 19.03 28.03 -2.30
C VAL A 1 19.77 28.42 -3.57
N ARG A 2 19.96 27.54 -4.45
CA ARG A 2 20.48 27.43 -5.82
C ARG A 2 21.55 26.32 -5.85
N PRO A 3 21.48 25.29 -6.68
CA PRO A 3 21.35 25.29 -8.13
C PRO A 3 20.59 24.04 -8.66
N VAL A 4 19.43 24.16 -9.26
CA VAL A 4 18.78 23.06 -10.02
C VAL A 4 18.46 23.48 -11.48
N MET A 5 18.68 24.74 -11.84
CA MET A 5 18.34 25.23 -13.17
C MET A 5 19.34 24.92 -14.29
N THR A 6 20.54 24.44 -13.99
CA THR A 6 21.60 24.26 -15.01
C THR A 6 21.51 22.94 -15.77
N GLY A 7 20.89 21.89 -15.23
CA GLY A 7 20.85 20.56 -15.87
C GLY A 7 19.80 20.39 -16.97
N MET A 8 18.66 21.08 -16.89
CA MET A 8 17.61 20.98 -17.91
C MET A 8 17.81 21.93 -19.10
N LEU A 9 18.49 23.07 -18.89
CA LEU A 9 18.87 23.97 -19.97
C LEU A 9 19.91 23.35 -20.93
N TYR A 10 20.77 22.47 -20.45
CA TYR A 10 21.79 21.82 -21.28
C TYR A 10 21.23 20.71 -22.19
N LYS A 11 20.17 20.00 -21.79
CA LYS A 11 19.57 18.96 -22.64
C LYS A 11 18.71 19.53 -23.78
N GLY A 12 18.01 20.63 -23.55
CA GLY A 12 17.29 21.35 -24.60
C GLY A 12 18.23 21.99 -25.62
N LEU A 13 19.39 22.48 -25.18
CA LEU A 13 20.40 23.09 -26.06
C LEU A 13 21.21 22.06 -26.85
N LEU A 14 21.45 20.87 -26.31
CA LEU A 14 22.15 19.76 -27.00
C LEU A 14 21.30 19.12 -28.11
N ILE A 15 19.98 19.09 -27.99
CA ILE A 15 19.09 18.62 -29.07
C ILE A 15 19.08 19.65 -30.22
N ALA A 16 19.14 20.95 -29.92
CA ALA A 16 19.27 21.99 -30.92
C ALA A 16 20.65 22.02 -31.57
N LEU A 17 21.71 21.66 -30.84
CA LEU A 17 23.10 21.59 -31.39
C LEU A 17 23.40 20.27 -32.10
N ALA A 18 22.77 19.16 -31.74
CA ALA A 18 22.90 17.90 -32.49
C ALA A 18 22.21 17.93 -33.86
N LEU A 19 21.22 18.82 -34.03
CA LEU A 19 20.62 19.12 -35.34
C LEU A 19 21.45 20.09 -36.19
N SER A 20 22.42 20.82 -35.61
CA SER A 20 23.26 21.77 -36.32
C SER A 20 24.58 21.19 -36.85
N SER A 21 25.04 20.02 -36.37
CA SER A 21 26.28 19.40 -36.82
C SER A 21 26.13 18.40 -37.98
N SER A 22 24.90 18.07 -38.38
CA SER A 22 24.61 17.26 -39.57
C SER A 22 24.12 18.09 -40.79
N THR A 23 24.18 19.42 -40.71
CA THR A 23 23.62 20.32 -41.75
C THR A 23 24.63 20.85 -42.76
N SER A 24 25.78 20.21 -42.98
CA SER A 24 26.65 20.65 -44.07
C SER A 24 26.32 20.05 -45.46
N LEU A 25 25.22 19.25 -45.59
CA LEU A 25 24.80 18.68 -46.88
C LEU A 25 23.30 18.74 -47.20
N LEU A 26 22.50 19.44 -46.41
CA LEU A 26 21.06 19.67 -46.69
C LEU A 26 20.70 21.15 -46.56
N ALA A 27 21.39 22.00 -47.29
CA ALA A 27 20.97 23.38 -47.51
C ALA A 27 19.75 23.38 -48.46
N LYS A 28 18.58 23.89 -47.92
CA LYS A 28 17.31 24.18 -48.62
C LYS A 28 16.20 23.11 -48.57
N ALA A 29 15.90 22.60 -47.39
CA ALA A 29 14.53 22.18 -47.12
C ALA A 29 14.00 23.00 -45.95
N ASN A 30 12.93 23.79 -46.16
CA ASN A 30 12.15 24.35 -45.05
C ASN A 30 11.72 23.18 -44.17
N PRO A 31 11.84 23.29 -42.82
CA PRO A 31 11.33 22.24 -41.93
C PRO A 31 9.86 22.04 -42.26
N PRO A 32 9.35 20.79 -42.19
CA PRO A 32 7.95 20.51 -42.40
C PRO A 32 7.13 21.48 -41.58
N ARG A 33 6.05 22.04 -42.13
CA ARG A 33 5.21 23.07 -41.52
C ARG A 33 4.76 22.66 -40.11
N GLU A 34 4.55 21.38 -39.90
CA GLU A 34 4.22 20.76 -38.59
C GLU A 34 5.34 20.89 -37.56
N ALA A 35 6.61 20.69 -37.94
CA ALA A 35 7.76 20.83 -37.03
C ALA A 35 7.96 22.29 -36.59
N ALA A 36 7.72 23.25 -37.49
CA ALA A 36 7.83 24.67 -37.18
C ALA A 36 6.68 25.14 -36.27
N VAL A 37 5.46 24.61 -36.43
CA VAL A 37 4.30 24.87 -35.56
C VAL A 37 4.54 24.28 -34.18
N THR A 38 5.00 23.04 -34.10
CA THR A 38 5.30 22.37 -32.80
C THR A 38 6.39 23.13 -32.04
N PHE A 39 7.44 23.55 -32.69
CA PHE A 39 8.52 24.36 -32.10
C PHE A 39 8.00 25.71 -31.59
N GLY A 40 7.12 26.37 -32.34
CA GLY A 40 6.47 27.61 -31.94
C GLY A 40 5.64 27.47 -30.65
N ILE A 41 4.85 26.41 -30.55
CA ILE A 41 4.04 26.08 -29.38
C ILE A 41 4.94 25.82 -28.17
N GLU A 42 5.98 25.02 -28.29
CA GLU A 42 6.93 24.73 -27.20
C GLU A 42 7.66 26.00 -26.70
N MET A 43 8.07 26.87 -27.59
CA MET A 43 8.70 28.16 -27.25
C MET A 43 7.72 29.10 -26.53
N GLN A 44 6.45 29.10 -26.95
CA GLN A 44 5.41 29.85 -26.24
C GLN A 44 5.22 29.32 -24.83
N ARG A 45 5.05 28.00 -24.66
CA ARG A 45 4.93 27.34 -23.35
C ARG A 45 6.13 27.62 -22.45
N PHE A 46 7.34 27.57 -22.98
CA PHE A 46 8.55 27.90 -22.22
C PHE A 46 8.51 29.33 -21.65
N ARG A 47 8.10 30.32 -22.46
CA ARG A 47 7.93 31.70 -22.00
C ARG A 47 6.82 31.82 -20.94
N GLN A 48 5.70 31.18 -21.19
CA GLN A 48 4.56 31.19 -20.24
C GLN A 48 4.94 30.57 -18.88
N ARG A 49 5.75 29.50 -18.83
CA ARG A 49 6.27 28.92 -17.58
C ARG A 49 7.08 29.91 -16.77
N ALA A 50 7.95 30.71 -17.42
CA ALA A 50 8.72 31.74 -16.73
C ALA A 50 7.82 32.82 -16.13
N VAL A 51 6.86 33.33 -16.90
CA VAL A 51 5.88 34.32 -16.44
C VAL A 51 4.99 33.76 -15.32
N PHE A 52 4.59 32.51 -15.42
CA PHE A 52 3.82 31.82 -14.39
C PHE A 52 4.58 31.75 -13.05
N LEU A 53 5.86 31.39 -13.06
CA LEU A 53 6.68 31.33 -11.86
C LEU A 53 6.84 32.69 -11.20
N GLU A 54 7.00 33.76 -11.98
CA GLU A 54 7.04 35.13 -11.49
C GLU A 54 5.70 35.54 -10.88
N ALA A 55 4.59 35.35 -11.60
CA ALA A 55 3.25 35.67 -11.15
C ALA A 55 2.88 34.90 -9.87
N ARG A 56 3.27 33.63 -9.76
CA ARG A 56 3.07 32.81 -8.56
C ARG A 56 3.80 33.38 -7.34
N GLN A 57 5.04 33.84 -7.49
CA GLN A 57 5.77 34.49 -6.40
C GLN A 57 5.11 35.81 -5.93
N ILE A 58 4.58 36.59 -6.86
CA ILE A 58 3.86 37.83 -6.58
C ILE A 58 2.54 37.51 -5.87
N ALA A 59 1.80 36.51 -6.32
CA ALA A 59 0.55 36.02 -5.73
C ALA A 59 0.76 35.62 -4.27
N ARG A 60 1.76 34.79 -3.98
CA ARG A 60 2.13 34.35 -2.63
C ARG A 60 2.50 35.50 -1.67
N LYS A 61 3.00 36.61 -2.20
CA LYS A 61 3.31 37.82 -1.43
C LYS A 61 2.10 38.76 -1.26
N GLY A 62 0.94 38.43 -1.81
CA GLY A 62 -0.28 39.23 -1.75
C GLY A 62 -0.23 40.55 -2.52
N LYS A 63 0.70 40.71 -3.46
CA LYS A 63 0.85 41.93 -4.27
C LYS A 63 -0.06 41.91 -5.49
N LEU A 64 -1.38 41.89 -5.28
CA LEU A 64 -2.40 41.64 -6.32
C LEU A 64 -2.39 42.68 -7.46
N SER A 65 -2.06 43.93 -7.21
CA SER A 65 -1.98 44.97 -8.25
C SER A 65 -0.93 44.68 -9.34
N ALA A 66 0.15 44.01 -8.97
CA ALA A 66 1.21 43.62 -9.90
C ALA A 66 0.88 42.35 -10.72
N LEU A 67 -0.17 41.63 -10.37
CA LEU A 67 -0.58 40.39 -11.07
C LEU A 67 -1.33 40.66 -12.38
N LYS A 68 -2.08 41.74 -12.47
CA LYS A 68 -2.99 41.99 -13.61
C LYS A 68 -2.31 41.86 -14.98
N PRO A 69 -1.17 42.55 -15.28
CA PRO A 69 -0.51 42.43 -16.57
C PRO A 69 0.05 41.01 -16.85
N LEU A 70 0.49 40.31 -15.80
CA LEU A 70 0.99 38.94 -15.95
C LEU A 70 -0.14 37.95 -16.23
N LEU A 71 -1.30 38.10 -15.59
CA LEU A 71 -2.48 37.28 -15.86
C LEU A 71 -3.04 37.50 -17.27
N GLU A 72 -2.95 38.70 -17.82
CA GLU A 72 -3.32 39.00 -19.20
C GLU A 72 -2.42 38.24 -20.19
N SER A 73 -1.11 38.14 -19.91
CA SER A 73 -0.15 37.38 -20.75
C SER A 73 -0.29 35.85 -20.60
N LEU A 74 -1.02 35.38 -19.60
CA LEU A 74 -1.26 33.98 -19.29
C LEU A 74 -2.71 33.55 -19.60
N THR A 75 -3.46 34.27 -20.42
CA THR A 75 -4.87 34.00 -20.70
C THR A 75 -5.10 32.55 -21.14
N ASP A 76 -4.26 32.01 -22.02
CA ASP A 76 -4.36 30.64 -22.56
C ASP A 76 -3.44 29.64 -21.86
N TYR A 77 -2.84 30.02 -20.72
CA TYR A 77 -1.94 29.13 -20.00
C TYR A 77 -2.70 28.20 -19.05
N PRO A 78 -2.50 26.89 -19.13
CA PRO A 78 -3.30 25.90 -18.39
C PRO A 78 -3.31 26.11 -16.87
N LEU A 79 -2.22 26.65 -16.28
CA LEU A 79 -2.08 26.85 -14.85
C LEU A 79 -2.46 28.24 -14.34
N ARG A 80 -3.12 29.07 -15.17
CA ARG A 80 -3.55 30.42 -14.73
C ARG A 80 -4.34 30.38 -13.41
N SER A 81 -5.29 29.44 -13.29
CA SER A 81 -6.11 29.29 -12.08
C SER A 81 -5.30 28.98 -10.81
N TYR A 82 -4.11 28.40 -10.95
CA TYR A 82 -3.20 28.19 -9.82
C TYR A 82 -2.62 29.49 -9.25
N ILE A 83 -2.45 30.55 -10.09
CA ILE A 83 -2.05 31.88 -9.59
C ILE A 83 -3.20 32.50 -8.80
N GLU A 84 -4.43 32.39 -9.29
CA GLU A 84 -5.64 32.86 -8.60
C GLU A 84 -5.81 32.16 -7.25
N TYR A 85 -5.60 30.83 -7.21
CA TYR A 85 -5.57 30.03 -5.98
C TYR A 85 -4.51 30.51 -4.99
N GLU A 86 -3.26 30.72 -5.41
CA GLU A 86 -2.17 31.18 -4.55
C GLU A 86 -2.45 32.62 -4.03
N ALA A 87 -3.06 33.47 -4.85
CA ALA A 87 -3.47 34.80 -4.45
C ALA A 87 -4.56 34.78 -3.36
N LEU A 88 -5.53 33.88 -3.47
CA LEU A 88 -6.58 33.65 -2.47
C LEU A 88 -6.02 33.08 -1.17
N LEU A 89 -4.98 32.22 -1.25
CA LEU A 89 -4.27 31.71 -0.07
C LEU A 89 -3.42 32.77 0.62
N ALA A 90 -3.00 33.83 -0.08
CA ALA A 90 -2.19 34.93 0.48
C ALA A 90 -2.96 35.81 1.46
N ARG A 91 -3.89 35.29 2.16
CA ARG A 91 -4.64 35.78 3.34
C ARG A 91 -4.46 37.29 3.60
N PRO A 92 -4.59 38.07 4.34
CA PRO A 92 -5.76 38.77 4.82
C PRO A 92 -6.60 39.47 3.72
N TYR A 93 -6.23 39.32 2.47
CA TYR A 93 -6.88 39.99 1.31
C TYR A 93 -8.03 39.19 0.67
N SER A 94 -8.23 37.93 1.10
CA SER A 94 -9.32 37.10 0.54
C SER A 94 -10.63 37.33 1.28
N SER A 95 -11.67 37.73 0.55
CA SER A 95 -13.03 37.77 1.07
C SER A 95 -13.71 36.39 0.96
N ASP A 96 -14.77 36.18 1.76
CA ASP A 96 -15.60 34.98 1.67
C ASP A 96 -16.19 34.80 0.27
N GLU A 97 -16.63 35.89 -0.35
CA GLU A 97 -17.23 35.91 -1.68
C GLU A 97 -16.22 35.53 -2.76
N ALA A 98 -14.99 36.02 -2.70
CA ALA A 98 -13.95 35.69 -3.67
C ALA A 98 -13.54 34.22 -3.61
N VAL A 99 -13.42 33.65 -2.41
CA VAL A 99 -13.11 32.23 -2.20
C VAL A 99 -14.28 31.35 -2.67
N GLN A 100 -15.51 31.74 -2.34
CA GLN A 100 -16.70 31.03 -2.78
C GLN A 100 -16.81 31.01 -4.31
N ALA A 101 -16.63 32.17 -4.96
CA ALA A 101 -16.66 32.29 -6.41
C ALA A 101 -15.60 31.41 -7.09
N PHE A 102 -14.38 31.35 -6.54
CA PHE A 102 -13.34 30.45 -7.07
C PHE A 102 -13.77 28.97 -7.00
N ILE A 103 -14.31 28.52 -5.86
CA ILE A 103 -14.75 27.16 -5.66
C ILE A 103 -15.90 26.79 -6.61
N GLU A 104 -16.86 27.69 -6.81
CA GLU A 104 -18.01 27.51 -7.69
C GLU A 104 -17.59 27.48 -9.17
N ASN A 105 -16.62 28.28 -9.58
CA ASN A 105 -16.08 28.29 -10.94
C ASN A 105 -15.17 27.12 -11.24
N HIS A 106 -14.65 26.45 -10.20
CA HIS A 106 -13.71 25.34 -10.32
C HIS A 106 -14.10 24.12 -9.46
N PRO A 107 -15.33 23.57 -9.59
CA PRO A 107 -15.86 22.56 -8.66
C PRO A 107 -15.06 21.24 -8.67
N ASN A 108 -14.45 20.91 -9.81
CA ASN A 108 -13.71 19.66 -9.98
C ASN A 108 -12.17 19.81 -9.83
N PHE A 109 -11.69 20.98 -9.43
CA PHE A 109 -10.26 21.16 -9.21
C PHE A 109 -9.86 20.64 -7.82
N PRO A 110 -8.80 19.82 -7.71
CA PRO A 110 -8.26 19.39 -6.42
C PRO A 110 -7.88 20.58 -5.51
N ILE A 111 -7.37 21.68 -6.09
CA ILE A 111 -7.01 22.89 -5.35
C ILE A 111 -8.21 23.63 -4.75
N SER A 112 -9.42 23.48 -5.30
CA SER A 112 -10.63 24.09 -4.72
C SER A 112 -10.95 23.49 -3.35
N ALA A 113 -10.81 22.17 -3.18
CA ALA A 113 -10.98 21.53 -1.88
C ALA A 113 -9.87 21.90 -0.90
N GLN A 114 -8.65 22.13 -1.39
CA GLN A 114 -7.54 22.60 -0.57
C GLN A 114 -7.75 24.05 -0.11
N LEU A 115 -8.18 24.94 -1.02
CA LEU A 115 -8.51 26.32 -0.73
C LEU A 115 -9.61 26.40 0.34
N ARG A 116 -10.68 25.63 0.16
CA ARG A 116 -11.80 25.56 1.09
C ARG A 116 -11.34 25.20 2.51
N ARG A 117 -10.52 24.15 2.64
CA ARG A 117 -9.97 23.73 3.94
C ARG A 117 -9.05 24.79 4.55
N ALA A 118 -8.09 25.28 3.79
CA ALA A 118 -7.17 26.30 4.26
C ALA A 118 -7.87 27.60 4.68
N PHE A 119 -8.94 27.97 3.98
CA PHE A 119 -9.73 29.15 4.31
C PHE A 119 -10.63 28.92 5.53
N ALA A 120 -11.20 27.73 5.71
CA ALA A 120 -11.89 27.36 6.92
C ALA A 120 -10.96 27.44 8.15
N ASP A 121 -9.73 26.87 8.05
CA ASP A 121 -8.72 26.99 9.10
C ASP A 121 -8.40 28.45 9.46
N TYR A 122 -8.22 29.27 8.44
CA TYR A 122 -7.96 30.71 8.63
C TYR A 122 -9.12 31.41 9.32
N ARG A 123 -10.39 31.12 8.97
CA ARG A 123 -11.58 31.69 9.61
C ARG A 123 -11.76 31.18 11.05
N ARG A 124 -11.41 29.90 11.31
CA ARG A 124 -11.34 29.35 12.67
C ARG A 124 -10.38 30.15 13.54
N ASP A 125 -9.18 30.41 13.04
CA ASP A 125 -8.15 31.12 13.81
C ASP A 125 -8.46 32.58 14.07
N GLN A 126 -9.43 33.15 13.34
CA GLN A 126 -10.01 34.47 13.57
C GLN A 126 -11.31 34.44 14.39
N ASP A 127 -11.73 33.29 14.93
CA ASP A 127 -13.01 33.12 15.64
C ASP A 127 -14.25 33.57 14.81
N ARG A 128 -14.20 33.47 13.47
CA ARG A 128 -15.29 33.83 12.57
C ARG A 128 -16.25 32.64 12.36
N SER A 129 -17.15 32.41 13.32
CA SER A 129 -18.02 31.25 13.37
C SER A 129 -18.88 31.03 12.10
N GLU A 130 -19.52 32.06 11.57
CA GLU A 130 -20.42 31.95 10.43
C GLU A 130 -19.64 31.66 9.15
N SER A 131 -18.57 32.41 8.87
CA SER A 131 -17.69 32.20 7.73
C SER A 131 -17.02 30.82 7.79
N PHE A 132 -16.53 30.40 8.96
CA PHE A 132 -15.99 29.04 9.13
C PHE A 132 -16.99 27.97 8.75
N LEU A 133 -18.24 28.04 9.24
CA LEU A 133 -19.26 27.05 8.96
C LEU A 133 -19.68 27.00 7.48
N ARG A 134 -19.50 28.09 6.73
CA ARG A 134 -19.72 28.16 5.29
C ARG A 134 -18.72 27.27 4.52
N PHE A 135 -17.44 27.27 4.93
CA PHE A 135 -16.37 26.57 4.23
C PHE A 135 -15.99 25.21 4.85
N HIS A 136 -16.35 24.98 6.10
CA HIS A 136 -16.05 23.70 6.76
C HIS A 136 -17.00 22.59 6.31
N GLN A 137 -16.44 21.43 5.95
CA GLN A 137 -17.19 20.19 5.68
C GLN A 137 -16.94 19.17 6.82
N PRO A 138 -17.96 18.40 7.22
CA PRO A 138 -17.83 17.40 8.29
C PRO A 138 -16.77 16.32 8.04
N GLU A 139 -16.48 16.05 6.77
CA GLU A 139 -15.49 15.08 6.31
C GLU A 139 -14.04 15.58 6.49
N ASP A 140 -13.85 16.86 6.72
CA ASP A 140 -12.55 17.43 7.05
C ASP A 140 -12.20 17.00 8.49
N ALA A 141 -11.45 15.93 8.62
CA ALA A 141 -11.29 15.12 9.84
C ALA A 141 -10.42 15.75 10.94
N ASP A 142 -10.04 17.00 10.85
CA ASP A 142 -9.26 17.67 11.89
C ASP A 142 -10.11 17.91 13.15
N VAL A 143 -9.70 17.32 14.25
CA VAL A 143 -10.37 17.39 15.55
C VAL A 143 -10.46 18.84 16.06
N GLU A 144 -9.47 19.69 15.80
CA GLU A 144 -9.50 21.13 16.15
C GLU A 144 -10.64 21.85 15.44
N ASN A 145 -10.83 21.57 14.15
CA ASN A 145 -11.93 22.09 13.35
C ASN A 145 -13.28 21.58 13.83
N GLN A 146 -13.39 20.31 14.20
CA GLN A 146 -14.62 19.75 14.77
C GLN A 146 -14.97 20.38 16.12
N CYS A 147 -13.96 20.63 16.99
CA CYS A 147 -14.16 21.34 18.25
C CYS A 147 -14.64 22.78 18.03
N PHE A 148 -14.02 23.48 17.06
CA PHE A 148 -14.44 24.81 16.72
C PHE A 148 -15.84 24.85 16.11
N ARG A 149 -16.16 23.89 15.22
CA ARG A 149 -17.52 23.69 14.67
C ARG A 149 -18.57 23.57 15.75
N ALA A 150 -18.34 22.71 16.74
CA ALA A 150 -19.26 22.57 17.85
C ALA A 150 -19.43 23.89 18.61
N SER A 151 -18.35 24.62 18.89
CA SER A 151 -18.38 25.91 19.57
C SER A 151 -19.07 27.00 18.73
N ALA A 152 -18.86 27.01 17.42
CA ALA A 152 -19.48 27.95 16.47
C ALA A 152 -20.99 27.71 16.37
N LEU A 153 -21.43 26.46 16.32
CA LEU A 153 -22.84 26.10 16.34
C LEU A 153 -23.53 26.60 17.64
N TRP A 154 -22.86 26.46 18.78
CA TRP A 154 -23.34 27.01 20.05
C TRP A 154 -23.38 28.54 20.04
N ALA A 155 -22.40 29.21 19.44
CA ALA A 155 -22.36 30.67 19.38
C ALA A 155 -23.48 31.24 18.50
N LEU A 156 -23.86 30.54 17.47
CA LEU A 156 -24.94 30.91 16.52
C LEU A 156 -26.32 30.34 16.91
N GLU A 157 -26.45 29.86 18.16
CA GLU A 157 -27.71 29.33 18.72
C GLU A 157 -28.34 28.16 17.93
N ARG A 158 -27.54 27.46 17.11
CA ARG A 158 -27.95 26.24 16.38
C ARG A 158 -27.92 25.05 17.33
N THR A 159 -28.78 25.11 18.39
CA THR A 159 -28.71 24.23 19.57
C THR A 159 -28.74 22.75 19.23
N GLN A 160 -29.65 22.29 18.35
CA GLN A 160 -29.77 20.87 18.02
C GLN A 160 -28.50 20.34 17.35
N ALA A 161 -27.97 21.07 16.39
CA ALA A 161 -26.73 20.71 15.68
C ALA A 161 -25.50 20.77 16.61
N ALA A 162 -25.45 21.76 17.53
CA ALA A 162 -24.42 21.90 18.53
C ALA A 162 -24.42 20.73 19.53
N MET A 163 -25.60 20.30 19.99
CA MET A 163 -25.77 19.13 20.86
C MET A 163 -25.22 17.86 20.19
N ALA A 164 -25.61 17.60 18.93
CA ALA A 164 -25.17 16.43 18.18
C ALA A 164 -23.65 16.45 17.93
N ALA A 165 -23.10 17.58 17.48
CA ALA A 165 -21.66 17.73 17.24
C ALA A 165 -20.84 17.55 18.52
N THR A 166 -21.30 18.12 19.64
CA THR A 166 -20.60 18.01 20.93
C THR A 166 -20.67 16.58 21.49
N ARG A 167 -21.79 15.89 21.33
CA ARG A 167 -21.94 14.49 21.72
C ARG A 167 -20.96 13.61 20.94
N ALA A 168 -20.83 13.81 19.63
CA ALA A 168 -19.89 13.04 18.79
C ALA A 168 -18.43 13.21 19.27
N LEU A 169 -18.02 14.43 19.61
CA LEU A 169 -16.70 14.73 20.17
C LEU A 169 -16.50 14.16 21.59
N TRP A 170 -17.57 14.09 22.38
CA TRP A 170 -17.52 13.50 23.72
C TRP A 170 -17.27 12.00 23.66
N LEU A 171 -17.90 11.27 22.75
CA LEU A 171 -17.78 9.83 22.59
C LEU A 171 -16.45 9.43 21.92
N HIS A 172 -15.34 9.76 22.58
CA HIS A 172 -13.98 9.47 22.14
C HIS A 172 -13.12 9.00 23.31
N GLY A 173 -12.31 7.94 23.07
CA GLY A 173 -11.49 7.29 24.09
C GLY A 173 -10.25 8.07 24.52
N ARG A 174 -9.89 9.16 23.84
CA ARG A 174 -8.73 10.00 24.15
C ARG A 174 -9.16 11.39 24.58
N SER A 175 -8.26 12.08 25.30
CA SER A 175 -8.45 13.48 25.62
C SER A 175 -8.61 14.32 24.36
N GLN A 176 -9.59 15.21 24.36
CA GLN A 176 -9.82 16.13 23.25
C GLN A 176 -9.02 17.43 23.45
N PRO A 177 -8.72 18.17 22.37
CA PRO A 177 -8.04 19.46 22.46
C PRO A 177 -8.77 20.45 23.37
N LYS A 178 -8.04 21.37 24.01
CA LYS A 178 -8.61 22.42 24.88
C LYS A 178 -9.69 23.27 24.18
N ARG A 179 -9.63 23.38 22.86
CA ARG A 179 -10.64 24.08 22.06
C ARG A 179 -12.05 23.46 22.21
N CYS A 180 -12.15 22.16 22.51
CA CYS A 180 -13.41 21.49 22.81
C CYS A 180 -14.06 21.89 24.16
N ASP A 181 -13.28 22.44 25.12
CA ASP A 181 -13.76 22.65 26.47
C ASP A 181 -14.95 23.61 26.55
N LYS A 182 -14.97 24.65 25.68
CA LYS A 182 -16.11 25.60 25.61
C LYS A 182 -17.41 24.87 25.20
N ALA A 183 -17.32 24.03 24.15
CA ALA A 183 -18.48 23.24 23.69
C ALA A 183 -18.92 22.23 24.76
N PHE A 184 -18.00 21.49 25.37
CA PHE A 184 -18.31 20.53 26.43
C PHE A 184 -18.96 21.20 27.65
N SER A 185 -18.48 22.38 28.07
CA SER A 185 -19.04 23.10 29.21
C SER A 185 -20.47 23.58 28.92
N ARG A 186 -20.73 24.09 27.72
CA ARG A 186 -22.07 24.55 27.34
C ARG A 186 -23.04 23.37 27.17
N TRP A 187 -22.57 22.28 26.59
CA TRP A 187 -23.33 21.05 26.41
C TRP A 187 -23.75 20.41 27.75
N ARG A 188 -22.83 20.35 28.74
CA ARG A 188 -23.14 19.85 30.08
C ARG A 188 -24.19 20.72 30.76
N ARG A 189 -24.07 22.04 30.69
CA ARG A 189 -25.06 22.96 31.25
C ARG A 189 -26.43 22.85 30.57
N ALA A 190 -26.48 22.47 29.32
CA ALA A 190 -27.70 22.23 28.57
C ALA A 190 -28.29 20.82 28.81
N GLY A 191 -27.77 20.04 29.78
CA GLY A 191 -28.26 18.71 30.09
C GLY A 191 -27.84 17.60 29.12
N GLY A 192 -26.85 17.87 28.28
CA GLY A 192 -26.41 16.91 27.25
C GLY A 192 -25.64 15.70 27.81
N LEU A 193 -25.00 15.80 28.96
CA LEU A 193 -24.25 14.70 29.59
C LEU A 193 -25.21 13.86 30.48
N THR A 194 -25.48 12.64 30.03
CA THR A 194 -26.20 11.61 30.81
C THR A 194 -25.22 10.62 31.43
N GLN A 195 -25.68 9.84 32.41
CA GLN A 195 -24.89 8.76 33.04
C GLN A 195 -24.47 7.71 32.00
N ALA A 196 -25.33 7.37 31.07
CA ALA A 196 -24.99 6.46 29.94
C ALA A 196 -23.85 7.00 29.08
N LEU A 197 -23.84 8.29 28.75
CA LEU A 197 -22.77 8.91 27.99
C LEU A 197 -21.46 9.06 28.77
N ALA A 198 -21.56 9.24 30.10
CA ALA A 198 -20.40 9.21 30.99
C ALA A 198 -19.75 7.82 31.00
N TRP A 199 -20.59 6.78 31.14
CA TRP A 199 -20.17 5.38 31.08
C TRP A 199 -19.50 5.04 29.74
N GLN A 200 -20.16 5.31 28.62
CA GLN A 200 -19.63 5.02 27.29
C GLN A 200 -18.26 5.67 27.07
N ARG A 201 -18.06 6.91 27.49
CA ARG A 201 -16.75 7.56 27.37
C ARG A 201 -15.71 6.92 28.29
N TYR A 202 -16.08 6.52 29.47
CA TYR A 202 -15.21 5.78 30.38
C TYR A 202 -14.72 4.46 29.75
N GLU A 203 -15.62 3.67 29.19
CA GLU A 203 -15.30 2.44 28.48
C GLU A 203 -14.30 2.70 27.34
N LEU A 204 -14.60 3.68 26.50
CA LEU A 204 -13.73 4.07 25.39
C LEU A 204 -12.32 4.47 25.87
N ALA A 205 -12.22 5.18 27.01
CA ALA A 205 -10.94 5.57 27.59
C ALA A 205 -10.14 4.35 28.09
N VAL A 206 -10.82 3.42 28.77
CA VAL A 206 -10.20 2.17 29.25
C VAL A 206 -9.74 1.30 28.06
N LEU A 207 -10.55 1.19 27.02
CA LEU A 207 -10.21 0.44 25.81
C LEU A 207 -9.02 1.07 25.04
N ALA A 208 -8.94 2.39 25.04
CA ALA A 208 -7.82 3.13 24.44
C ALA A 208 -6.53 3.10 25.27
N GLY A 209 -6.57 2.60 26.51
CA GLY A 209 -5.43 2.59 27.44
C GLY A 209 -5.10 3.96 28.02
N GLU A 210 -6.06 4.88 28.05
CA GLU A 210 -5.92 6.24 28.58
C GLU A 210 -6.26 6.29 30.07
N ASP A 211 -5.38 5.71 30.90
CA ASP A 211 -5.61 5.51 32.34
C ASP A 211 -5.94 6.80 33.11
N ARG A 212 -5.29 7.92 32.75
CA ARG A 212 -5.55 9.23 33.38
C ARG A 212 -6.94 9.75 33.07
N LEU A 213 -7.38 9.61 31.82
CA LEU A 213 -8.71 10.00 31.39
C LEU A 213 -9.77 9.10 32.03
N ALA A 214 -9.55 7.79 32.05
CA ALA A 214 -10.44 6.83 32.68
C ALA A 214 -10.63 7.15 34.19
N ALA A 215 -9.54 7.41 34.93
CA ALA A 215 -9.59 7.79 36.33
C ALA A 215 -10.34 9.13 36.59
N TYR A 216 -10.22 10.08 35.64
CA TYR A 216 -11.00 11.32 35.72
C TYR A 216 -12.49 11.04 35.48
N LEU A 217 -12.83 10.26 34.45
CA LEU A 217 -14.21 9.94 34.09
C LEU A 217 -14.91 9.08 35.17
N GLU A 218 -14.20 8.17 35.84
CA GLU A 218 -14.72 7.35 36.94
C GLU A 218 -15.38 8.20 38.02
N ARG A 219 -14.87 9.42 38.30
CA ARG A 219 -15.45 10.36 39.26
C ARG A 219 -16.84 10.89 38.85
N THR A 220 -17.15 10.82 37.55
CA THR A 220 -18.45 11.30 37.02
C THR A 220 -19.52 10.21 36.97
N LEU A 221 -19.15 8.97 37.23
CA LEU A 221 -20.05 7.81 37.27
C LEU A 221 -20.85 7.74 38.58
N SER A 222 -22.01 7.09 38.53
CA SER A 222 -22.75 6.70 39.72
C SER A 222 -21.96 5.72 40.60
N GLU A 223 -22.37 5.46 41.83
CA GLU A 223 -21.65 4.55 42.73
C GLU A 223 -21.68 3.10 42.24
N ASP A 224 -22.82 2.64 41.72
CA ASP A 224 -22.95 1.32 41.12
C ASP A 224 -22.06 1.17 39.88
N GLN A 225 -22.07 2.16 38.99
CA GLN A 225 -21.21 2.17 37.84
C GLN A 225 -19.71 2.23 38.20
N ARG A 226 -19.31 2.93 39.25
CA ARG A 226 -17.93 2.91 39.74
C ARG A 226 -17.49 1.54 40.22
N THR A 227 -18.37 0.83 40.90
CA THR A 227 -18.10 -0.53 41.39
C THR A 227 -17.92 -1.47 40.21
N LEU A 228 -18.83 -1.43 39.23
CA LEU A 228 -18.77 -2.20 38.01
C LEU A 228 -17.49 -1.85 37.20
N ALA A 229 -17.18 -0.57 37.06
CA ALA A 229 -15.98 -0.08 36.37
C ALA A 229 -14.69 -0.70 36.93
N ARG A 230 -14.55 -0.73 38.23
CA ARG A 230 -13.42 -1.33 38.95
C ARG A 230 -13.34 -2.84 38.74
N GLN A 231 -14.49 -3.52 38.78
CA GLN A 231 -14.56 -4.97 38.52
C GLN A 231 -14.09 -5.30 37.11
N LEU A 232 -14.65 -4.67 36.08
CA LEU A 232 -14.33 -4.93 34.68
C LEU A 232 -12.88 -4.51 34.32
N THR A 233 -12.39 -3.41 34.87
CA THR A 233 -11.01 -3.00 34.70
C THR A 233 -10.01 -4.01 35.29
N ARG A 234 -10.31 -4.55 36.48
CA ARG A 234 -9.51 -5.63 37.11
C ARG A 234 -9.56 -6.93 36.30
N LEU A 235 -10.69 -7.27 35.69
CA LEU A 235 -10.84 -8.40 34.80
C LEU A 235 -9.92 -8.23 33.59
N ARG A 236 -9.98 -7.08 32.93
CA ARG A 236 -9.13 -6.76 31.76
C ARG A 236 -7.63 -6.76 32.08
N GLN A 237 -7.23 -6.27 33.25
CA GLN A 237 -5.83 -6.31 33.70
C GLN A 237 -5.31 -7.74 33.93
N ARG A 238 -6.18 -8.65 34.37
CA ARG A 238 -5.86 -10.06 34.66
C ARG A 238 -6.82 -11.01 33.94
N PRO A 239 -6.82 -11.04 32.61
CA PRO A 239 -7.81 -11.79 31.81
C PRO A 239 -7.70 -13.31 31.97
N THR A 240 -6.57 -13.82 32.46
CA THR A 240 -6.34 -15.26 32.69
C THR A 240 -6.93 -15.76 34.02
N ARG A 241 -7.58 -14.91 34.81
CA ARG A 241 -8.33 -15.29 35.99
C ARG A 241 -9.76 -15.60 35.60
N THR A 242 -9.99 -16.84 35.17
CA THR A 242 -11.29 -17.31 34.66
C THR A 242 -12.42 -17.26 35.71
N ASP A 243 -12.07 -17.42 36.99
CA ASP A 243 -12.96 -17.24 38.12
C ASP A 243 -13.70 -15.87 38.16
N ARG A 244 -13.08 -14.84 37.58
CA ARG A 244 -13.67 -13.49 37.58
C ARG A 244 -14.72 -13.27 36.52
N TYR A 245 -14.86 -14.16 35.56
CA TYR A 245 -15.92 -14.09 34.55
C TYR A 245 -17.25 -14.62 35.06
N GLU A 246 -17.27 -15.32 36.19
CA GLU A 246 -18.50 -15.87 36.81
C GLU A 246 -19.54 -14.81 37.17
N THR A 247 -19.13 -13.58 37.42
CA THR A 247 -20.00 -12.47 37.78
C THR A 247 -20.27 -11.51 36.63
N VAL A 248 -19.84 -11.83 35.42
CA VAL A 248 -19.96 -10.98 34.24
C VAL A 248 -21.08 -11.49 33.34
N ASP A 249 -21.95 -10.56 32.90
CA ASP A 249 -22.97 -10.81 31.89
C ASP A 249 -22.59 -10.07 30.59
N PHE A 250 -22.28 -10.82 29.55
CA PHE A 250 -21.95 -10.28 28.22
C PHE A 250 -23.18 -9.75 27.47
N ASN A 251 -24.39 -10.06 27.94
CA ASN A 251 -25.63 -9.54 27.37
C ASN A 251 -26.00 -8.16 27.96
N ASP A 252 -25.37 -7.77 29.07
CA ASP A 252 -25.56 -6.44 29.66
C ASP A 252 -24.72 -5.39 28.90
N PRO A 253 -25.34 -4.37 28.28
CA PRO A 253 -24.64 -3.33 27.53
C PRO A 253 -23.58 -2.57 28.35
N GLU A 254 -23.72 -2.43 29.67
CA GLU A 254 -22.72 -1.76 30.50
C GLU A 254 -21.51 -2.64 30.83
N GLN A 255 -21.61 -3.96 30.66
CA GLN A 255 -20.50 -4.89 30.88
C GLN A 255 -19.79 -5.33 29.61
N GLN A 256 -20.54 -5.40 28.51
CA GLN A 256 -20.17 -6.06 27.28
C GLN A 256 -18.80 -5.61 26.71
N ALA A 257 -18.58 -4.31 26.54
CA ALA A 257 -17.39 -3.82 25.84
C ALA A 257 -16.07 -4.13 26.57
N LEU A 258 -16.04 -3.98 27.89
CA LEU A 258 -14.86 -4.28 28.69
C LEU A 258 -14.64 -5.78 28.92
N ALA A 259 -15.73 -6.54 29.08
CA ALA A 259 -15.71 -7.99 29.17
C ALA A 259 -15.23 -8.63 27.84
N ASP A 260 -15.74 -8.17 26.71
CA ASP A 260 -15.27 -8.54 25.36
C ASP A 260 -13.75 -8.32 25.21
N SER A 261 -13.29 -7.13 25.58
CA SER A 261 -11.86 -6.82 25.56
C SER A 261 -11.04 -7.78 26.42
N ALA A 262 -11.52 -8.13 27.62
CA ALA A 262 -10.84 -9.06 28.51
C ALA A 262 -10.80 -10.49 27.92
N LEU A 263 -11.93 -10.97 27.37
CA LEU A 263 -12.03 -12.29 26.76
C LEU A 263 -11.14 -12.41 25.49
N LYS A 264 -11.11 -11.38 24.65
CA LYS A 264 -10.16 -11.30 23.52
C LYS A 264 -8.70 -11.35 23.94
N MET A 265 -8.37 -10.75 25.09
CA MET A 265 -7.03 -10.86 25.68
C MET A 265 -6.73 -12.25 26.23
N LEU A 266 -7.72 -12.95 26.80
CA LEU A 266 -7.61 -14.36 27.22
C LEU A 266 -7.37 -15.25 25.99
N ILE A 267 -8.20 -15.13 24.95
CA ILE A 267 -8.03 -15.83 23.67
C ILE A 267 -6.62 -15.64 23.12
N LYS A 268 -6.09 -14.42 23.17
CA LYS A 268 -4.72 -14.14 22.72
C LYS A 268 -3.66 -14.85 23.54
N LYS A 269 -3.85 -15.02 24.84
CA LYS A 269 -2.83 -15.58 25.75
C LYS A 269 -2.97 -17.08 25.96
N ARG A 270 -4.20 -17.57 26.03
CA ARG A 270 -4.56 -18.96 26.39
C ARG A 270 -5.83 -19.40 25.63
N PRO A 271 -5.73 -19.62 24.30
CA PRO A 271 -6.91 -19.88 23.48
C PRO A 271 -7.66 -21.16 23.86
N ALA A 272 -6.98 -22.21 24.30
CA ALA A 272 -7.63 -23.44 24.76
C ALA A 272 -8.48 -23.23 26.02
N GLU A 273 -7.93 -22.50 27.04
CA GLU A 273 -8.69 -22.16 28.25
C GLU A 273 -9.89 -21.24 27.90
N ALA A 274 -9.72 -20.37 26.91
CA ALA A 274 -10.80 -19.51 26.46
C ALA A 274 -11.96 -20.30 25.86
N LEU A 275 -11.73 -21.36 25.08
CA LEU A 275 -12.79 -22.22 24.53
C LEU A 275 -13.64 -22.86 25.64
N HIS A 276 -13.01 -23.37 26.70
CA HIS A 276 -13.75 -23.91 27.85
C HIS A 276 -14.61 -22.85 28.54
N LEU A 277 -14.03 -21.68 28.82
CA LEU A 277 -14.76 -20.58 29.41
C LEU A 277 -15.93 -20.09 28.54
N ILE A 278 -15.75 -20.00 27.24
CA ILE A 278 -16.80 -19.60 26.28
C ILE A 278 -17.97 -20.60 26.34
N ALA A 279 -17.68 -21.90 26.41
CA ALA A 279 -18.71 -22.92 26.55
C ALA A 279 -19.49 -22.74 27.88
N ASP A 280 -18.79 -22.54 29.01
CA ASP A 280 -19.42 -22.34 30.34
C ASP A 280 -20.27 -21.05 30.36
N LEU A 281 -19.81 -19.97 29.76
CA LEU A 281 -20.54 -18.69 29.67
C LEU A 281 -21.81 -18.83 28.80
N LYS A 282 -21.72 -19.56 27.70
CA LYS A 282 -22.84 -19.86 26.79
C LYS A 282 -23.87 -20.74 27.51
N ASP A 283 -23.46 -21.82 28.17
CA ASP A 283 -24.34 -22.78 28.84
C ASP A 283 -25.03 -22.18 30.06
N SER A 284 -24.40 -21.22 30.73
CA SER A 284 -25.00 -20.44 31.81
C SER A 284 -25.91 -19.29 31.34
N GLY A 285 -26.06 -19.07 30.01
CA GLY A 285 -26.87 -17.98 29.44
C GLY A 285 -26.29 -16.58 29.57
N ARG A 286 -25.04 -16.44 30.04
CA ARG A 286 -24.36 -15.15 30.22
C ARG A 286 -23.71 -14.65 28.93
N LEU A 287 -23.61 -15.48 27.91
CA LEU A 287 -23.07 -15.17 26.59
C LEU A 287 -24.03 -15.71 25.53
N ALA A 288 -24.49 -14.83 24.65
CA ALA A 288 -25.38 -15.21 23.55
C ALA A 288 -24.70 -16.22 22.62
N PRO A 289 -25.42 -17.26 22.10
CA PRO A 289 -24.82 -18.29 21.27
C PRO A 289 -24.11 -17.74 19.99
N ALA A 290 -24.66 -16.70 19.36
CA ALA A 290 -24.06 -16.06 18.20
C ALA A 290 -22.70 -15.42 18.52
N GLN A 291 -22.63 -14.74 19.67
CA GLN A 291 -21.40 -14.09 20.13
C GLN A 291 -20.37 -15.13 20.62
N ALA A 292 -20.82 -16.23 21.25
CA ALA A 292 -19.96 -17.35 21.60
C ALA A 292 -19.26 -17.93 20.37
N LEU A 293 -19.99 -18.10 19.27
CA LEU A 293 -19.42 -18.61 18.00
C LEU A 293 -18.33 -17.72 17.44
N GLU A 294 -18.44 -16.39 17.56
CA GLU A 294 -17.39 -15.45 17.14
C GLU A 294 -16.11 -15.59 17.97
N TYR A 295 -16.25 -15.77 19.28
CA TYR A 295 -15.10 -16.01 20.16
C TYR A 295 -14.48 -17.39 19.94
N ASP A 296 -15.29 -18.43 19.77
CA ASP A 296 -14.86 -19.78 19.41
C ASP A 296 -14.05 -19.75 18.11
N TYR A 297 -14.54 -19.03 17.09
CA TYR A 297 -13.80 -18.84 15.85
C TYR A 297 -12.43 -18.16 16.08
N ALA A 298 -12.38 -17.09 16.85
CA ALA A 298 -11.13 -16.39 17.13
C ALA A 298 -10.13 -17.27 17.90
N ALA A 299 -10.60 -18.05 18.87
CA ALA A 299 -9.77 -18.98 19.64
C ALA A 299 -9.29 -20.18 18.77
N ALA A 300 -10.18 -20.77 17.97
CA ALA A 300 -9.87 -21.85 17.05
C ALA A 300 -8.82 -21.42 15.99
N LEU A 301 -9.02 -20.26 15.38
CA LEU A 301 -8.07 -19.72 14.40
C LEU A 301 -6.67 -19.52 15.01
N ARG A 302 -6.60 -19.11 16.26
CA ARG A 302 -5.35 -18.93 16.96
C ARG A 302 -4.67 -20.27 17.27
N LEU A 303 -5.40 -21.24 17.78
CA LEU A 303 -4.90 -22.60 18.01
C LEU A 303 -4.33 -23.23 16.73
N ILE A 304 -5.07 -23.12 15.64
CA ILE A 304 -4.60 -23.63 14.35
C ILE A 304 -3.29 -22.94 13.94
N ARG A 305 -3.19 -21.62 14.07
CA ARG A 305 -2.02 -20.86 13.61
C ARG A 305 -0.78 -21.01 14.49
N GLU A 306 -0.94 -21.16 15.80
CA GLU A 306 0.16 -21.13 16.76
C GLU A 306 0.56 -22.51 17.26
N ASP A 307 -0.43 -23.39 17.46
CA ASP A 307 -0.22 -24.74 17.99
C ASP A 307 -0.22 -25.82 16.90
N ASN A 308 -0.24 -25.41 15.61
CA ASN A 308 -0.23 -26.29 14.44
C ASN A 308 -1.37 -27.32 14.41
N LEU A 309 -2.53 -26.97 14.98
CA LEU A 309 -3.73 -27.81 14.91
C LEU A 309 -4.40 -27.73 13.53
N THR A 310 -5.35 -28.59 13.30
CA THR A 310 -6.24 -28.60 12.12
C THR A 310 -7.69 -28.48 12.56
N VAL A 311 -8.59 -28.23 11.63
CA VAL A 311 -10.04 -28.17 11.92
C VAL A 311 -10.62 -29.48 12.51
N ASN A 312 -9.93 -30.60 12.31
CA ASN A 312 -10.35 -31.92 12.79
C ASN A 312 -9.86 -32.25 14.19
N ASP A 313 -9.03 -31.40 14.80
CA ASP A 313 -8.58 -31.58 16.17
C ASP A 313 -9.74 -31.46 17.16
N ALA A 314 -9.70 -32.25 18.22
CA ALA A 314 -10.79 -32.36 19.20
C ALA A 314 -11.08 -31.01 19.90
N LEU A 315 -10.09 -30.15 20.05
CA LEU A 315 -10.23 -28.82 20.64
C LEU A 315 -11.04 -27.85 19.77
N ILE A 316 -11.15 -28.11 18.47
CA ILE A 316 -11.90 -27.23 17.56
C ILE A 316 -13.40 -27.57 17.64
N PRO A 317 -14.26 -26.61 17.99
CA PRO A 317 -15.70 -26.80 18.05
C PRO A 317 -16.27 -27.39 16.75
N ALA A 318 -17.12 -28.40 16.85
CA ALA A 318 -17.67 -29.11 15.68
C ALA A 318 -18.38 -28.16 14.70
N ALA A 319 -19.07 -27.14 15.18
CA ALA A 319 -19.76 -26.14 14.37
C ALA A 319 -18.83 -25.32 13.48
N LEU A 320 -17.53 -25.28 13.79
CA LEU A 320 -16.52 -24.49 13.06
C LEU A 320 -15.67 -25.30 12.09
N ARG A 321 -15.79 -26.63 12.09
CA ARG A 321 -14.93 -27.52 11.26
C ARG A 321 -15.13 -27.34 9.75
N THR A 322 -16.29 -26.80 9.35
CA THR A 322 -16.60 -26.47 7.95
C THR A 322 -16.38 -25.00 7.60
N ASN A 323 -15.84 -24.20 8.54
CA ASN A 323 -15.57 -22.80 8.29
C ASN A 323 -14.40 -22.65 7.30
N PRO A 324 -14.59 -21.93 6.17
CA PRO A 324 -13.57 -21.83 5.11
C PRO A 324 -12.24 -21.23 5.57
N ASP A 325 -12.28 -20.21 6.44
CA ASP A 325 -11.06 -19.53 6.92
C ASP A 325 -10.23 -20.44 7.82
N LEU A 326 -10.90 -21.29 8.63
CA LEU A 326 -10.22 -22.25 9.49
C LEU A 326 -9.67 -23.42 8.67
N ILE A 327 -10.38 -23.86 7.62
CA ILE A 327 -9.88 -24.83 6.65
C ILE A 327 -8.63 -24.28 5.96
N GLU A 328 -8.66 -23.03 5.45
CA GLU A 328 -7.47 -22.39 4.87
C GLU A 328 -6.30 -22.32 5.86
N ALA A 329 -6.56 -21.91 7.09
CA ALA A 329 -5.53 -21.88 8.12
C ALA A 329 -4.92 -23.26 8.35
N SER A 330 -5.74 -24.32 8.40
CA SER A 330 -5.30 -25.72 8.52
C SER A 330 -4.46 -26.17 7.34
N LEU A 331 -4.89 -25.84 6.13
CA LEU A 331 -4.11 -26.11 4.90
C LEU A 331 -2.72 -25.50 4.97
N ILE A 332 -2.60 -24.25 5.43
CA ILE A 332 -1.29 -23.60 5.60
C ILE A 332 -0.42 -24.36 6.61
N GLN A 333 -0.98 -24.87 7.72
CA GLN A 333 -0.19 -25.66 8.67
C GLN A 333 0.24 -27.01 8.09
N LEU A 334 -0.63 -27.68 7.33
CA LEU A 334 -0.28 -28.91 6.63
C LEU A 334 0.84 -28.68 5.59
N ILE A 335 0.77 -27.58 4.85
CA ILE A 335 1.80 -27.17 3.89
C ILE A 335 3.14 -26.93 4.61
N LYS A 336 3.14 -26.17 5.68
CA LYS A 336 4.34 -25.89 6.50
C LYS A 336 4.96 -27.16 7.08
N ALA A 337 4.13 -28.13 7.42
CA ALA A 337 4.56 -29.43 7.94
C ALA A 337 5.00 -30.41 6.84
N GLY A 338 4.95 -30.04 5.56
CA GLY A 338 5.25 -30.93 4.43
C GLY A 338 4.24 -32.08 4.24
N ARG A 339 3.07 -32.00 4.87
CA ARG A 339 2.04 -33.06 4.85
C ARG A 339 1.14 -32.92 3.63
N PHE A 340 1.74 -32.91 2.43
CA PHE A 340 1.01 -32.61 1.19
C PHE A 340 -0.12 -33.59 0.89
N ASN A 341 0.07 -34.89 1.16
CA ASN A 341 -1.00 -35.92 0.96
C ASN A 341 -2.27 -35.62 1.78
N ALA A 342 -2.12 -34.91 2.92
CA ALA A 342 -3.25 -34.57 3.78
C ALA A 342 -4.03 -33.34 3.29
N LEU A 343 -3.61 -32.66 2.21
CA LEU A 343 -4.28 -31.47 1.70
C LEU A 343 -5.57 -31.75 0.95
N LEU A 344 -5.68 -32.92 0.27
CA LEU A 344 -6.78 -33.19 -0.66
C LEU A 344 -8.16 -33.11 -0.01
N THR A 345 -8.33 -33.74 1.17
CA THR A 345 -9.61 -33.70 1.90
C THR A 345 -10.02 -32.30 2.32
N PRO A 346 -9.21 -31.49 3.04
CA PRO A 346 -9.64 -30.13 3.39
C PRO A 346 -9.74 -29.21 2.17
N LEU A 347 -8.98 -29.41 1.09
CA LEU A 347 -9.13 -28.65 -0.15
C LEU A 347 -10.52 -28.84 -0.78
N SER A 348 -11.03 -30.09 -0.79
CA SER A 348 -12.37 -30.36 -1.33
C SER A 348 -13.51 -29.79 -0.51
N GLN A 349 -13.24 -29.37 0.74
CA GLN A 349 -14.20 -28.71 1.63
C GLN A 349 -14.24 -27.19 1.48
N LEU A 350 -13.28 -26.61 0.76
CA LEU A 350 -13.31 -25.17 0.46
C LEU A 350 -14.47 -24.84 -0.49
N PRO A 351 -15.00 -23.60 -0.44
CA PRO A 351 -15.94 -23.11 -1.45
C PRO A 351 -15.35 -23.21 -2.87
N ALA A 352 -16.18 -23.49 -3.87
CA ALA A 352 -15.75 -23.62 -5.27
C ALA A 352 -14.97 -22.41 -5.78
N SER A 353 -15.35 -21.20 -5.35
CA SER A 353 -14.62 -19.96 -5.68
C SER A 353 -13.19 -19.95 -5.14
N ALA A 354 -12.94 -20.50 -3.96
CA ALA A 354 -11.60 -20.62 -3.39
C ALA A 354 -10.81 -21.73 -4.11
N GLN A 355 -11.41 -22.92 -4.32
CA GLN A 355 -10.78 -24.02 -5.06
C GLN A 355 -10.36 -23.59 -6.47
N GLY A 356 -11.13 -22.72 -7.14
CA GLY A 356 -10.83 -22.16 -8.47
C GLY A 356 -9.66 -21.17 -8.51
N THR A 357 -9.10 -20.76 -7.39
CA THR A 357 -7.92 -19.85 -7.38
C THR A 357 -6.66 -20.60 -7.79
N LEU A 358 -5.75 -19.91 -8.50
CA LEU A 358 -4.45 -20.47 -8.92
C LEU A 358 -3.65 -21.02 -7.73
N ARG A 359 -3.76 -20.38 -6.58
CA ARG A 359 -3.14 -20.80 -5.32
C ARG A 359 -3.57 -22.22 -4.94
N TRP A 360 -4.87 -22.47 -4.79
CA TRP A 360 -5.36 -23.74 -4.31
C TRP A 360 -5.30 -24.84 -5.38
N GLN A 361 -5.39 -24.49 -6.65
CA GLN A 361 -5.12 -25.40 -7.76
C GLN A 361 -3.66 -25.87 -7.78
N TYR A 362 -2.70 -24.98 -7.52
CA TYR A 362 -1.29 -25.36 -7.37
C TYR A 362 -1.08 -26.32 -6.20
N TRP A 363 -1.65 -26.04 -5.03
CA TRP A 363 -1.49 -26.90 -3.86
C TRP A 363 -2.23 -28.23 -3.99
N GLN A 364 -3.32 -28.29 -4.76
CA GLN A 364 -3.97 -29.55 -5.14
C GLN A 364 -3.04 -30.39 -6.02
N ALA A 365 -2.49 -29.82 -7.09
CA ALA A 365 -1.53 -30.49 -7.95
C ALA A 365 -0.29 -30.97 -7.15
N ARG A 366 0.19 -30.17 -6.21
CA ARG A 366 1.29 -30.52 -5.30
C ARG A 366 0.95 -31.70 -4.39
N ALA A 367 -0.29 -31.80 -3.92
CA ALA A 367 -0.78 -32.88 -3.11
C ALA A 367 -0.94 -34.20 -3.97
N GLU A 368 -1.48 -34.07 -5.16
CA GLU A 368 -1.62 -35.16 -6.13
C GLU A 368 -0.26 -35.72 -6.54
N LEU A 369 0.73 -34.85 -6.79
CA LEU A 369 2.10 -35.28 -7.11
C LEU A 369 2.77 -36.05 -5.97
N SER A 370 2.41 -35.73 -4.72
CA SER A 370 2.94 -36.45 -3.55
C SER A 370 2.27 -37.78 -3.28
N SER A 371 1.21 -38.12 -4.00
CA SER A 371 0.61 -39.46 -3.97
C SER A 371 1.55 -40.43 -4.65
N GLN A 372 1.60 -41.66 -4.16
CA GLN A 372 2.38 -42.74 -4.81
C GLN A 372 1.66 -43.33 -6.03
N ASP A 373 0.46 -42.87 -6.31
CA ASP A 373 -0.37 -43.33 -7.40
C ASP A 373 0.04 -42.71 -8.75
N ILE A 374 0.11 -43.54 -9.80
CA ILE A 374 0.42 -43.10 -11.17
C ILE A 374 -0.63 -42.10 -11.68
N GLY A 375 -1.93 -42.35 -11.37
CA GLY A 375 -3.02 -41.48 -11.75
C GLY A 375 -2.90 -40.06 -11.13
N GLY A 376 -2.47 -39.96 -9.87
CA GLY A 376 -2.23 -38.68 -9.18
C GLY A 376 -1.10 -37.89 -9.82
N ARG A 377 -0.03 -38.53 -10.24
CA ARG A 377 1.09 -37.82 -10.93
C ARG A 377 0.67 -37.27 -12.29
N GLU A 378 -0.12 -38.03 -13.05
CA GLU A 378 -0.62 -37.55 -14.34
C GLU A 378 -1.62 -36.39 -14.16
N SER A 379 -2.52 -36.47 -13.19
CA SER A 379 -3.42 -35.38 -12.83
C SER A 379 -2.64 -34.10 -12.46
N ALA A 380 -1.58 -34.23 -11.64
CA ALA A 380 -0.70 -33.12 -11.26
C ALA A 380 -0.02 -32.50 -12.50
N ARG A 381 0.47 -33.35 -13.44
CA ARG A 381 1.11 -32.87 -14.67
C ARG A 381 0.15 -32.04 -15.50
N VAL A 382 -1.04 -32.49 -15.76
CA VAL A 382 -2.08 -31.79 -16.53
C VAL A 382 -2.45 -30.45 -15.82
N SER A 383 -2.55 -30.46 -14.50
CA SER A 383 -2.83 -29.27 -13.71
C SER A 383 -1.69 -28.25 -13.80
N PHE A 384 -0.43 -28.69 -13.73
CA PHE A 384 0.72 -27.79 -13.89
C PHE A 384 0.82 -27.24 -15.31
N GLU A 385 0.55 -28.02 -16.36
CA GLU A 385 0.54 -27.52 -17.75
C GLU A 385 -0.47 -26.39 -17.93
N ARG A 386 -1.66 -26.53 -17.39
CA ARG A 386 -2.68 -25.49 -17.43
C ARG A 386 -2.26 -24.24 -16.62
N LEU A 387 -1.73 -24.43 -15.41
CA LEU A 387 -1.29 -23.32 -14.57
C LEU A 387 -0.11 -22.57 -15.17
N ALA A 388 0.82 -23.26 -15.85
CA ALA A 388 2.01 -22.66 -16.45
C ALA A 388 1.69 -21.65 -17.57
N SER A 389 0.49 -21.66 -18.12
CA SER A 389 0.02 -20.63 -19.07
C SER A 389 -0.30 -19.27 -18.39
N GLU A 390 -0.44 -19.26 -17.07
CA GLU A 390 -0.84 -18.07 -16.32
C GLU A 390 0.38 -17.22 -15.91
N ARG A 391 0.31 -15.89 -16.11
CA ARG A 391 1.31 -14.93 -15.62
C ARG A 391 1.07 -14.62 -14.14
N ASP A 392 1.25 -15.61 -13.31
CA ASP A 392 1.09 -15.51 -11.85
C ASP A 392 2.25 -16.25 -11.16
N TYR A 393 2.45 -15.99 -9.89
CA TYR A 393 3.47 -16.68 -9.11
C TYR A 393 3.31 -18.20 -9.16
N TYR A 394 2.08 -18.71 -9.02
CA TYR A 394 1.81 -20.14 -9.05
C TYR A 394 1.90 -20.73 -10.47
N GLY A 395 1.59 -19.92 -11.51
CA GLY A 395 1.84 -20.29 -12.89
C GLY A 395 3.33 -20.46 -13.18
N HIS A 396 4.17 -19.54 -12.72
CA HIS A 396 5.63 -19.66 -12.84
C HIS A 396 6.21 -20.80 -11.97
N LEU A 397 5.63 -21.09 -10.80
CA LEU A 397 5.98 -22.29 -10.02
C LEU A 397 5.61 -23.58 -10.78
N ALA A 398 4.45 -23.63 -11.40
CA ALA A 398 4.02 -24.77 -12.22
C ALA A 398 4.96 -24.96 -13.42
N ALA A 399 5.34 -23.90 -14.09
CA ALA A 399 6.34 -23.91 -15.16
C ALA A 399 7.70 -24.44 -14.68
N LEU A 400 8.12 -24.07 -13.46
CA LEU A 400 9.34 -24.58 -12.83
C LEU A 400 9.28 -26.11 -12.63
N TRP A 401 8.15 -26.65 -12.18
CA TRP A 401 7.93 -28.10 -12.06
C TRP A 401 8.05 -28.81 -13.40
N LEU A 402 7.58 -28.18 -14.49
CA LEU A 402 7.64 -28.74 -15.84
C LEU A 402 9.02 -28.55 -16.49
N GLY A 403 9.92 -27.72 -15.91
CA GLY A 403 11.19 -27.36 -16.50
C GLY A 403 11.06 -26.49 -17.74
N ILE A 404 10.01 -25.67 -17.83
CA ILE A 404 9.75 -24.74 -18.95
C ILE A 404 9.77 -23.30 -18.46
N PRO A 405 9.99 -22.32 -19.35
CA PRO A 405 9.85 -20.89 -19.00
C PRO A 405 8.43 -20.55 -18.57
N GLY A 406 8.29 -19.67 -17.58
CA GLY A 406 6.98 -19.13 -17.19
C GLY A 406 6.37 -18.27 -18.31
N SER A 407 5.04 -18.18 -18.33
CA SER A 407 4.31 -17.40 -19.35
C SER A 407 4.30 -15.93 -19.03
N LEU A 408 4.53 -15.06 -20.02
CA LEU A 408 4.23 -13.62 -19.93
C LEU A 408 2.75 -13.34 -20.15
N ALA A 409 2.04 -14.19 -20.89
CA ALA A 409 0.63 -13.99 -21.26
C ALA A 409 0.34 -12.53 -21.63
N ASP A 410 1.23 -11.94 -22.45
CA ASP A 410 1.13 -10.56 -22.89
C ASP A 410 0.06 -10.43 -23.97
N GLN A 411 -0.91 -9.56 -23.76
CA GLN A 411 -1.98 -9.25 -24.72
C GLN A 411 -2.15 -7.72 -24.77
N SER A 412 -1.07 -7.00 -25.04
CA SER A 412 -1.07 -5.55 -25.06
C SER A 412 -2.08 -4.98 -26.07
N THR A 413 -2.84 -4.01 -25.63
CA THR A 413 -3.86 -3.34 -26.45
C THR A 413 -3.24 -2.28 -27.34
N THR A 414 -3.48 -2.36 -28.64
CA THR A 414 -3.10 -1.27 -29.56
C THR A 414 -4.07 -0.11 -29.38
N ILE A 415 -3.54 1.04 -28.95
CA ILE A 415 -4.32 2.27 -28.78
C ILE A 415 -4.13 3.17 -30.00
N ALA A 416 -5.24 3.60 -30.62
CA ALA A 416 -5.21 4.51 -31.75
C ALA A 416 -4.58 5.86 -31.34
N PRO A 417 -3.62 6.39 -32.12
CA PRO A 417 -2.92 7.65 -31.80
C PRO A 417 -3.87 8.83 -31.57
N GLU A 418 -5.00 8.88 -32.31
CA GLU A 418 -6.00 9.94 -32.19
C GLU A 418 -6.60 10.01 -30.79
N LYS A 419 -6.83 8.87 -30.15
CA LYS A 419 -7.36 8.80 -28.77
C LYS A 419 -6.38 9.38 -27.76
N LEU A 420 -5.09 9.16 -27.96
CA LEU A 420 -4.05 9.74 -27.11
C LEU A 420 -3.96 11.26 -27.30
N LEU A 421 -4.07 11.74 -28.54
CA LEU A 421 -4.05 13.16 -28.85
C LEU A 421 -5.27 13.87 -28.28
N ASP A 422 -6.47 13.28 -28.42
CA ASP A 422 -7.71 13.80 -27.84
C ASP A 422 -7.60 13.97 -26.32
N LEU A 423 -7.10 12.94 -25.63
CA LEU A 423 -6.89 13.00 -24.18
C LEU A 423 -5.81 14.02 -23.79
N ALA A 424 -4.70 14.06 -24.53
CA ALA A 424 -3.61 15.01 -24.26
C ALA A 424 -4.03 16.47 -24.50
N ALA A 425 -4.99 16.72 -25.42
CA ALA A 425 -5.54 18.03 -25.70
C ALA A 425 -6.55 18.50 -24.64
N ALA A 426 -7.07 17.60 -23.80
CA ALA A 426 -8.03 17.96 -22.76
C ALA A 426 -7.42 18.97 -21.77
N PRO A 427 -8.16 20.02 -21.36
CA PRO A 427 -7.61 21.08 -20.49
C PRO A 427 -6.98 20.55 -19.19
N THR A 428 -7.55 19.53 -18.58
CA THR A 428 -7.00 18.89 -17.37
C THR A 428 -5.70 18.17 -17.67
N ALA A 429 -5.60 17.44 -18.79
CA ALA A 429 -4.36 16.79 -19.19
C ALA A 429 -3.22 17.80 -19.45
N GLN A 430 -3.55 18.93 -20.08
CA GLN A 430 -2.58 20.01 -20.29
C GLN A 430 -2.12 20.65 -18.97
N ARG A 431 -3.01 20.83 -17.99
CA ARG A 431 -2.60 21.27 -16.65
C ARG A 431 -1.65 20.29 -16.00
N ILE A 432 -1.95 18.99 -16.06
CA ILE A 432 -1.11 17.92 -15.51
C ILE A 432 0.29 17.95 -16.15
N TYR A 433 0.35 18.08 -17.47
CA TYR A 433 1.61 18.16 -18.20
C TYR A 433 2.46 19.36 -17.74
N GLU A 434 1.85 20.54 -17.62
CA GLU A 434 2.54 21.76 -17.17
C GLU A 434 2.98 21.66 -15.68
N LEU A 435 2.17 21.08 -14.80
CA LEU A 435 2.54 20.84 -13.40
C LEU A 435 3.77 19.93 -13.31
N ARG A 436 3.81 18.86 -14.12
CA ARG A 436 4.97 17.98 -14.18
C ARG A 436 6.21 18.69 -14.73
N ALA A 437 6.05 19.48 -15.78
CA ALA A 437 7.15 20.26 -16.36
C ALA A 437 7.77 21.26 -15.37
N LEU A 438 6.97 21.73 -14.39
CA LEU A 438 7.41 22.60 -13.30
C LEU A 438 7.91 21.86 -12.06
N GLY A 439 7.87 20.50 -12.04
CA GLY A 439 8.24 19.69 -10.88
C GLY A 439 7.21 19.64 -9.78
N GLU A 440 5.97 20.10 -10.02
CA GLU A 440 4.85 20.06 -9.08
C GLU A 440 4.17 18.67 -9.10
N THR A 441 4.94 17.67 -8.73
CA THR A 441 4.56 16.26 -8.89
C THR A 441 3.30 15.88 -8.10
N LEU A 442 3.16 16.41 -6.88
CA LEU A 442 2.03 16.07 -6.02
C LEU A 442 0.71 16.63 -6.58
N GLU A 443 0.72 17.87 -7.04
CA GLU A 443 -0.43 18.52 -7.67
C GLU A 443 -0.80 17.83 -8.98
N ALA A 444 0.20 17.47 -9.81
CA ALA A 444 -0.01 16.70 -11.02
C ALA A 444 -0.68 15.35 -10.75
N ARG A 445 -0.28 14.63 -9.69
CA ARG A 445 -0.90 13.37 -9.26
C ARG A 445 -2.36 13.56 -8.81
N ARG A 446 -2.66 14.62 -8.08
CA ARG A 446 -4.02 14.95 -7.64
C ARG A 446 -4.94 15.23 -8.83
N GLU A 447 -4.48 16.03 -9.78
CA GLU A 447 -5.20 16.31 -11.03
C GLU A 447 -5.39 15.02 -11.86
N TRP A 448 -4.39 14.14 -11.92
CA TRP A 448 -4.49 12.86 -12.63
C TRP A 448 -5.56 11.96 -12.06
N PHE A 449 -5.57 11.73 -10.75
CA PHE A 449 -6.59 10.89 -10.12
C PHE A 449 -8.01 11.49 -10.27
N GLN A 450 -8.12 12.82 -10.27
CA GLN A 450 -9.40 13.47 -10.54
C GLN A 450 -9.83 13.29 -11.99
N LEU A 451 -8.89 13.39 -12.94
CA LEU A 451 -9.15 13.18 -14.37
C LEU A 451 -9.68 11.77 -14.63
N ILE A 452 -9.02 10.77 -14.14
CA ILE A 452 -9.32 9.35 -14.43
C ILE A 452 -10.47 8.79 -13.60
N LYS A 453 -10.96 9.51 -12.60
CA LYS A 453 -12.01 9.03 -11.69
C LYS A 453 -13.29 8.54 -12.40
N PRO A 454 -13.82 9.23 -13.43
CA PRO A 454 -15.02 8.80 -14.16
C PRO A 454 -14.73 7.81 -15.30
N PHE A 455 -13.46 7.43 -15.54
CA PHE A 455 -13.07 6.68 -16.74
C PHE A 455 -13.48 5.21 -16.67
N SER A 456 -13.95 4.68 -17.78
CA SER A 456 -14.12 3.26 -18.04
C SER A 456 -12.76 2.54 -18.14
N ASN A 457 -12.75 1.21 -18.07
CA ASN A 457 -11.51 0.42 -18.21
C ASN A 457 -10.79 0.71 -19.56
N THR A 458 -11.51 0.96 -20.64
CA THR A 458 -10.93 1.34 -21.93
C THR A 458 -10.26 2.71 -21.87
N GLU A 459 -10.93 3.71 -21.28
CA GLU A 459 -10.36 5.05 -21.11
C GLU A 459 -9.17 5.06 -20.16
N LEU A 460 -9.19 4.22 -19.11
CA LEU A 460 -8.05 4.02 -18.21
C LEU A 460 -6.84 3.45 -18.96
N ARG A 461 -7.02 2.51 -19.91
CA ARG A 461 -5.91 2.02 -20.76
C ARG A 461 -5.33 3.14 -21.63
N ILE A 462 -6.17 4.00 -22.21
CA ILE A 462 -5.73 5.17 -22.98
C ILE A 462 -4.95 6.14 -22.09
N ALA A 463 -5.46 6.43 -20.89
CA ALA A 463 -4.78 7.29 -19.93
C ALA A 463 -3.42 6.71 -19.49
N ALA A 464 -3.35 5.41 -19.22
CA ALA A 464 -2.10 4.75 -18.88
C ALA A 464 -1.05 4.84 -19.99
N ALA A 465 -1.47 4.64 -21.24
CA ALA A 465 -0.57 4.80 -22.40
C ALA A 465 -0.08 6.25 -22.54
N LEU A 466 -0.95 7.25 -22.29
CA LEU A 466 -0.54 8.65 -22.27
C LEU A 466 0.48 8.92 -21.14
N ALA A 467 0.26 8.39 -19.94
CA ALA A 467 1.22 8.49 -18.84
C ALA A 467 2.56 7.82 -19.20
N SER A 468 2.51 6.67 -19.88
CA SER A 468 3.71 5.96 -20.36
C SER A 468 4.50 6.80 -21.39
N GLN A 469 3.83 7.42 -22.36
CA GLN A 469 4.46 8.35 -23.31
C GLN A 469 5.10 9.56 -22.60
N TRP A 470 4.50 10.03 -21.52
CA TRP A 470 5.06 11.10 -20.69
C TRP A 470 6.19 10.62 -19.78
N HIS A 471 6.64 9.35 -19.86
CA HIS A 471 7.58 8.72 -18.94
C HIS A 471 7.15 8.83 -17.47
N TRP A 472 5.84 8.77 -17.24
CA TRP A 472 5.25 8.81 -15.90
C TRP A 472 4.87 7.40 -15.47
N HIS A 473 5.89 6.58 -15.28
CA HIS A 473 5.76 5.13 -15.14
C HIS A 473 4.91 4.69 -13.95
N ASP A 474 5.07 5.34 -12.80
CA ASP A 474 4.27 5.01 -11.61
C ASP A 474 2.78 5.30 -11.80
N MET A 475 2.43 6.36 -12.55
CA MET A 475 1.03 6.65 -12.87
C MET A 475 0.48 5.71 -13.94
N ALA A 476 1.27 5.34 -14.96
CA ALA A 476 0.88 4.33 -15.93
C ALA A 476 0.54 3.00 -15.23
N ILE A 477 1.44 2.53 -14.36
CA ILE A 477 1.27 1.32 -13.57
C ILE A 477 0.01 1.38 -12.68
N ALA A 478 -0.19 2.50 -11.95
CA ALA A 478 -1.33 2.67 -11.06
C ALA A 478 -2.65 2.71 -11.83
N THR A 479 -2.66 3.37 -12.99
CA THR A 479 -3.85 3.48 -13.84
C THR A 479 -4.22 2.13 -14.47
N LEU A 480 -3.24 1.35 -14.94
CA LEU A 480 -3.48 -0.02 -15.43
C LEU A 480 -3.97 -0.97 -14.32
N ALA A 481 -3.48 -0.80 -13.09
CA ALA A 481 -3.98 -1.56 -11.96
C ALA A 481 -5.46 -1.22 -11.66
N GLN A 482 -5.85 0.05 -11.74
CA GLN A 482 -7.25 0.47 -11.60
C GLN A 482 -8.13 -0.11 -12.72
N ALA A 483 -7.62 -0.17 -13.96
CA ALA A 483 -8.30 -0.79 -15.10
C ALA A 483 -8.34 -2.33 -15.04
N GLN A 484 -7.68 -2.95 -14.05
CA GLN A 484 -7.44 -4.40 -14.01
C GLN A 484 -6.79 -4.95 -15.29
N ALA A 485 -6.03 -4.11 -15.99
CA ALA A 485 -5.36 -4.41 -17.25
C ALA A 485 -4.04 -5.16 -16.98
N TRP A 486 -4.16 -6.37 -16.48
CA TRP A 486 -3.01 -7.19 -16.08
C TRP A 486 -2.19 -7.69 -17.27
N ASP A 487 -2.76 -7.71 -18.44
CA ASP A 487 -2.24 -8.17 -19.73
C ASP A 487 -1.34 -7.14 -20.45
N GLU A 488 -1.31 -5.89 -20.03
CA GLU A 488 -0.43 -4.83 -20.57
C GLU A 488 1.00 -4.94 -19.97
N VAL A 489 1.76 -5.94 -20.38
CA VAL A 489 3.01 -6.28 -19.69
C VAL A 489 4.08 -5.21 -19.85
N LEU A 490 4.28 -4.66 -21.04
CA LEU A 490 5.35 -3.69 -21.31
C LEU A 490 5.16 -2.40 -20.50
N GLU A 491 3.95 -1.87 -20.44
CA GLU A 491 3.62 -0.66 -19.69
C GLU A 491 3.63 -0.89 -18.18
N ARG A 492 3.32 -2.10 -17.73
CA ARG A 492 3.33 -2.49 -16.31
C ARG A 492 4.72 -2.79 -15.79
N PHE A 493 5.66 -3.15 -16.69
CA PHE A 493 7.06 -3.46 -16.36
C PHE A 493 8.02 -2.54 -17.10
N PRO A 494 7.90 -1.21 -16.97
CA PRO A 494 8.82 -0.26 -17.56
C PRO A 494 10.22 -0.43 -16.98
N ARG A 495 11.23 0.05 -17.70
CA ARG A 495 12.64 -0.04 -17.29
C ARG A 495 13.28 1.35 -17.14
N PRO A 496 12.70 2.24 -16.27
CA PRO A 496 13.34 3.52 -16.02
C PRO A 496 14.65 3.32 -15.27
N TYR A 497 15.59 4.25 -15.49
CA TYR A 497 16.90 4.22 -14.82
C TYR A 497 17.72 2.94 -15.07
N ALA A 498 17.52 2.23 -16.19
CA ALA A 498 18.11 0.92 -16.46
C ALA A 498 19.64 0.93 -16.31
N GLU A 499 20.33 1.93 -16.84
CA GLU A 499 21.79 2.07 -16.71
C GLU A 499 22.25 2.20 -15.25
N ARG A 500 21.51 2.99 -14.45
CA ARG A 500 21.82 3.20 -13.02
C ARG A 500 21.60 1.94 -12.18
N PHE A 501 20.52 1.21 -12.46
CA PHE A 501 20.30 -0.10 -11.86
C PHE A 501 21.38 -1.10 -12.25
N THR A 502 21.77 -1.14 -13.51
CA THR A 502 22.83 -2.02 -14.01
C THR A 502 24.18 -1.75 -13.33
N GLU A 503 24.56 -0.47 -13.22
CA GLU A 503 25.80 -0.07 -12.54
C GLU A 503 25.78 -0.43 -11.04
N ALA A 504 24.70 -0.07 -10.34
CA ALA A 504 24.57 -0.34 -8.93
C ALA A 504 24.51 -1.86 -8.64
N ALA A 505 23.79 -2.61 -9.45
CA ALA A 505 23.66 -4.06 -9.35
C ALA A 505 25.01 -4.76 -9.56
N ARG A 506 25.75 -4.37 -10.60
CA ARG A 506 27.10 -4.88 -10.87
C ARG A 506 28.06 -4.60 -9.71
N THR A 507 28.04 -3.38 -9.15
CA THR A 507 28.90 -2.99 -8.03
C THR A 507 28.62 -3.78 -6.77
N GLN A 508 27.39 -4.21 -6.54
CA GLN A 508 26.97 -4.90 -5.33
C GLN A 508 26.76 -6.42 -5.50
N GLY A 509 27.06 -6.97 -6.71
CA GLY A 509 26.84 -8.39 -6.99
C GLY A 509 25.38 -8.82 -6.96
N VAL A 510 24.44 -7.93 -7.25
CA VAL A 510 22.99 -8.17 -7.21
C VAL A 510 22.48 -8.37 -8.64
N PRO A 511 21.57 -9.35 -8.91
CA PRO A 511 20.90 -9.42 -10.21
C PRO A 511 20.12 -8.12 -10.48
N VAL A 512 20.36 -7.49 -11.65
CA VAL A 512 19.70 -6.22 -12.00
C VAL A 512 18.17 -6.37 -12.07
N THR A 513 17.69 -7.51 -12.54
CA THR A 513 16.27 -7.90 -12.58
C THR A 513 15.64 -7.90 -11.20
N LEU A 514 16.36 -8.40 -10.18
CA LEU A 514 15.91 -8.40 -8.80
C LEU A 514 15.85 -6.98 -8.22
N ALA A 515 16.88 -6.15 -8.44
CA ALA A 515 16.90 -4.77 -7.98
C ALA A 515 15.76 -3.94 -8.60
N MET A 516 15.50 -4.09 -9.90
CA MET A 516 14.38 -3.46 -10.58
C MET A 516 13.02 -4.00 -10.07
N ALA A 517 12.89 -5.30 -9.81
CA ALA A 517 11.69 -5.91 -9.26
C ALA A 517 11.35 -5.37 -7.86
N VAL A 518 12.36 -5.17 -7.01
CA VAL A 518 12.20 -4.50 -5.71
C VAL A 518 11.67 -3.08 -5.90
N ALA A 519 12.31 -2.24 -6.71
CA ALA A 519 11.86 -0.87 -6.95
C ALA A 519 10.43 -0.81 -7.54
N ARG A 520 10.14 -1.73 -8.46
CA ARG A 520 8.79 -1.90 -9.03
C ARG A 520 7.75 -2.24 -7.97
N ARG A 521 8.08 -3.10 -7.00
CA ARG A 521 7.17 -3.50 -5.92
C ARG A 521 7.01 -2.41 -4.88
N GLU A 522 8.09 -1.72 -4.52
CA GLU A 522 8.13 -0.73 -3.45
C GLU A 522 7.41 0.57 -3.79
N SER A 523 7.65 1.11 -4.98
CA SER A 523 7.15 2.43 -5.35
C SER A 523 6.51 2.52 -6.73
N GLY A 524 6.61 1.47 -7.56
CA GLY A 524 6.30 1.57 -8.99
C GLY A 524 7.19 2.56 -9.73
N PHE A 525 8.41 2.80 -9.22
CA PHE A 525 9.38 3.80 -9.69
C PHE A 525 9.03 5.26 -9.39
N TRP A 526 8.21 5.52 -8.38
CA TRP A 526 7.99 6.88 -7.90
C TRP A 526 9.13 7.33 -6.97
N THR A 527 9.95 8.28 -7.44
CA THR A 527 11.14 8.78 -6.72
C THR A 527 10.81 9.46 -5.40
N GLU A 528 9.69 10.17 -5.31
CA GLU A 528 9.26 10.91 -4.12
C GLU A 528 8.34 10.11 -3.20
N ALA A 529 8.21 8.78 -3.44
CA ALA A 529 7.35 7.93 -2.63
C ALA A 529 7.72 7.97 -1.15
N ARG A 530 6.71 8.12 -0.28
CA ARG A 530 6.86 8.08 1.18
C ARG A 530 5.78 7.20 1.78
N SER A 531 6.19 6.23 2.57
CA SER A 531 5.23 5.39 3.30
C SER A 531 4.76 6.06 4.59
N PRO A 532 3.60 5.66 5.16
CA PRO A 532 3.14 6.16 6.45
C PRO A 532 4.13 5.95 7.61
N VAL A 533 4.99 4.94 7.50
CA VAL A 533 6.00 4.61 8.52
C VAL A 533 7.37 5.25 8.22
N GLY A 534 7.48 6.04 7.16
CA GLY A 534 8.65 6.86 6.84
C GLY A 534 9.68 6.23 5.90
N ALA A 535 9.35 5.14 5.21
CA ALA A 535 10.19 4.64 4.12
C ALA A 535 10.14 5.59 2.90
N GLN A 536 11.26 5.74 2.16
CA GLN A 536 11.40 6.79 1.16
C GLN A 536 12.05 6.32 -0.15
N GLY A 537 11.60 6.93 -1.24
CA GLY A 537 12.19 6.83 -2.58
C GLY A 537 11.84 5.54 -3.33
N LEU A 538 12.54 5.32 -4.45
CA LEU A 538 12.29 4.23 -5.39
C LEU A 538 12.24 2.85 -4.74
N MET A 539 13.20 2.55 -3.85
CA MET A 539 13.36 1.28 -3.16
C MET A 539 12.89 1.32 -1.70
N GLN A 540 12.13 2.35 -1.30
CA GLN A 540 11.47 2.50 0.00
C GLN A 540 12.39 2.21 1.21
N LEU A 541 13.51 2.90 1.28
CA LEU A 541 14.44 2.76 2.37
C LEU A 541 13.98 3.52 3.63
N MET A 542 14.03 2.86 4.77
CA MET A 542 13.92 3.55 6.06
C MET A 542 15.15 4.43 6.29
N PRO A 543 15.02 5.69 6.79
CA PRO A 543 16.14 6.60 6.96
C PRO A 543 17.31 6.01 7.77
N ARG A 544 17.02 5.29 8.85
CA ARG A 544 18.05 4.62 9.66
C ARG A 544 18.79 3.51 8.89
N THR A 545 18.06 2.75 8.06
CA THR A 545 18.65 1.72 7.20
C THR A 545 19.55 2.38 6.16
N ALA A 546 19.07 3.44 5.51
CA ALA A 546 19.84 4.17 4.51
C ALA A 546 21.14 4.76 5.08
N GLN A 547 21.11 5.33 6.29
CA GLN A 547 22.30 5.84 6.99
C GLN A 547 23.30 4.72 7.31
N SER A 548 22.83 3.56 7.78
CA SER A 548 23.69 2.40 8.07
C SER A 548 24.35 1.85 6.81
N VAL A 549 23.58 1.75 5.72
CA VAL A 549 24.09 1.28 4.42
C VAL A 549 25.08 2.28 3.82
N ALA A 550 24.77 3.58 3.85
CA ALA A 550 25.66 4.62 3.36
C ALA A 550 27.06 4.52 4.01
N LYS A 551 27.08 4.36 5.34
CA LYS A 551 28.34 4.16 6.07
C LYS A 551 29.12 2.92 5.62
N SER A 552 28.43 1.83 5.26
CA SER A 552 29.08 0.58 4.84
C SER A 552 29.66 0.61 3.42
N ILE A 553 29.28 1.60 2.61
CA ILE A 553 29.77 1.81 1.25
C ILE A 553 30.48 3.17 1.08
N ASP A 554 30.96 3.75 2.17
CA ASP A 554 31.70 5.01 2.23
C ASP A 554 30.99 6.20 1.59
N LEU A 555 29.66 6.29 1.77
CA LEU A 555 28.84 7.44 1.36
C LEU A 555 28.44 8.28 2.57
N ASP A 556 28.27 9.58 2.33
CA ASP A 556 27.72 10.49 3.32
C ASP A 556 26.31 10.07 3.75
N SER A 557 25.99 10.31 5.02
CA SER A 557 24.64 10.03 5.56
C SER A 557 23.58 10.82 4.80
N PRO A 558 22.63 10.15 4.13
CA PRO A 558 21.64 10.85 3.31
C PRO A 558 20.62 11.59 4.17
N THR A 559 20.25 12.80 3.74
CA THR A 559 19.08 13.51 4.23
C THR A 559 17.81 12.98 3.56
N ASP A 560 16.64 13.33 4.09
CA ASP A 560 15.35 12.98 3.48
C ASP A 560 15.21 13.45 2.03
N LEU A 561 15.76 14.62 1.71
CA LEU A 561 15.74 15.16 0.34
C LEU A 561 16.63 14.34 -0.61
N VAL A 562 17.76 13.87 -0.11
CA VAL A 562 18.72 13.07 -0.90
C VAL A 562 18.18 11.66 -1.13
N LEU A 563 17.43 11.09 -0.18
CA LEU A 563 16.79 9.78 -0.32
C LEU A 563 15.69 9.74 -1.40
N THR A 564 15.14 10.87 -1.82
CA THR A 564 14.19 10.93 -2.93
C THR A 564 14.87 11.12 -4.30
N GLN A 565 16.20 11.27 -4.33
CA GLN A 565 16.97 11.29 -5.59
C GLN A 565 17.19 9.88 -6.09
N ALA A 566 16.88 9.65 -7.38
CA ALA A 566 16.94 8.32 -7.98
C ALA A 566 18.32 7.65 -7.82
N ASP A 567 19.40 8.37 -8.13
CA ASP A 567 20.77 7.84 -8.08
C ASP A 567 21.17 7.35 -6.70
N THR A 568 20.93 8.17 -5.69
CA THR A 568 21.27 7.83 -4.30
C THR A 568 20.40 6.68 -3.79
N ASN A 569 19.08 6.71 -4.09
CA ASN A 569 18.17 5.68 -3.62
C ASN A 569 18.46 4.32 -4.25
N ILE A 570 18.77 4.28 -5.56
CA ILE A 570 19.16 3.05 -6.26
C ILE A 570 20.46 2.49 -5.69
N LYS A 571 21.49 3.32 -5.51
CA LYS A 571 22.78 2.89 -4.93
C LYS A 571 22.59 2.28 -3.55
N LEU A 572 21.90 2.97 -2.65
CA LEU A 572 21.69 2.52 -1.29
C LEU A 572 20.76 1.31 -1.22
N GLY A 573 19.67 1.31 -2.00
CA GLY A 573 18.71 0.20 -2.01
C GLY A 573 19.32 -1.09 -2.55
N THR A 574 20.11 -0.98 -3.62
CA THR A 574 20.82 -2.13 -4.19
C THR A 574 21.91 -2.63 -3.26
N ALA A 575 22.65 -1.73 -2.59
CA ALA A 575 23.65 -2.12 -1.59
C ALA A 575 22.99 -2.84 -0.39
N TYR A 576 21.85 -2.34 0.10
CA TYR A 576 21.11 -3.03 1.16
C TYR A 576 20.64 -4.43 0.73
N LEU A 577 20.12 -4.55 -0.50
CA LEU A 577 19.72 -5.84 -1.05
C LEU A 577 20.92 -6.80 -1.17
N GLY A 578 22.08 -6.32 -1.62
CA GLY A 578 23.33 -7.10 -1.67
C GLY A 578 23.77 -7.59 -0.29
N GLN A 579 23.72 -6.73 0.73
CA GLN A 579 24.02 -7.14 2.13
C GLN A 579 23.07 -8.23 2.63
N LEU A 580 21.80 -8.16 2.25
CA LEU A 580 20.82 -9.18 2.61
C LEU A 580 21.07 -10.50 1.87
N LEU A 581 21.39 -10.45 0.57
CA LEU A 581 21.77 -11.64 -0.19
C LEU A 581 23.00 -12.31 0.43
N GLN A 582 24.06 -11.56 0.68
CA GLN A 582 25.26 -12.08 1.36
C GLN A 582 24.93 -12.71 2.71
N ARG A 583 24.09 -12.06 3.51
CA ARG A 583 23.68 -12.55 4.83
C ARG A 583 22.93 -13.87 4.79
N PHE A 584 22.21 -14.14 3.71
CA PHE A 584 21.39 -15.33 3.53
C PHE A 584 21.92 -16.27 2.43
N ASN A 585 23.24 -16.27 2.19
CA ASN A 585 23.94 -17.16 1.25
C ASN A 585 23.33 -17.11 -0.15
N ASP A 586 23.09 -15.90 -0.66
CA ASP A 586 22.50 -15.57 -1.96
C ASP A 586 21.07 -16.08 -2.17
N ASN A 587 20.39 -16.48 -1.11
CA ASN A 587 18.99 -16.92 -1.18
C ASN A 587 18.05 -15.70 -1.29
N ARG A 588 17.47 -15.51 -2.49
CA ARG A 588 16.57 -14.39 -2.77
C ARG A 588 15.30 -14.43 -1.91
N VAL A 589 14.75 -15.59 -1.61
CA VAL A 589 13.53 -15.73 -0.80
C VAL A 589 13.74 -15.17 0.61
N LEU A 590 14.85 -15.56 1.26
CA LEU A 590 15.19 -15.08 2.59
C LEU A 590 15.61 -13.61 2.59
N ALA A 591 16.36 -13.17 1.57
CA ALA A 591 16.76 -11.77 1.41
C ALA A 591 15.54 -10.86 1.22
N LEU A 592 14.57 -11.25 0.40
CA LEU A 592 13.33 -10.50 0.17
C LEU A 592 12.42 -10.48 1.40
N ALA A 593 12.29 -11.61 2.10
CA ALA A 593 11.58 -11.65 3.38
C ALA A 593 12.23 -10.71 4.42
N ALA A 594 13.56 -10.65 4.42
CA ALA A 594 14.34 -9.76 5.29
C ALA A 594 14.21 -8.28 4.87
N TYR A 595 14.16 -7.99 3.58
CA TYR A 595 14.00 -6.64 3.07
C TYR A 595 12.68 -6.01 3.56
N ASN A 596 11.58 -6.76 3.45
CA ASN A 596 10.25 -6.28 3.84
C ASN A 596 10.00 -6.36 5.36
N ALA A 597 10.33 -7.50 6.01
CA ALA A 597 9.98 -7.71 7.43
C ALA A 597 11.14 -7.50 8.42
N GLY A 598 12.34 -7.33 7.92
CA GLY A 598 13.57 -7.24 8.70
C GLY A 598 14.30 -8.57 8.90
N PRO A 599 15.66 -8.54 8.94
CA PRO A 599 16.49 -9.75 8.93
C PRO A 599 16.26 -10.68 10.11
N SER A 600 15.98 -10.15 11.30
CA SER A 600 15.72 -10.95 12.49
C SER A 600 14.48 -11.82 12.39
N ARG A 601 13.42 -11.30 11.74
CA ARG A 601 12.18 -12.05 11.51
C ARG A 601 12.38 -13.13 10.46
N ALA A 602 13.00 -12.79 9.33
CA ALA A 602 13.30 -13.75 8.27
C ALA A 602 14.11 -14.93 8.82
N LYS A 603 15.18 -14.67 9.61
CA LYS A 603 15.97 -15.71 10.29
C LYS A 603 15.12 -16.56 11.24
N LYS A 604 14.21 -15.94 12.01
CA LYS A 604 13.32 -16.67 12.94
C LYS A 604 12.33 -17.57 12.22
N TRP A 605 11.87 -17.21 11.03
CA TRP A 605 10.93 -18.02 10.26
C TRP A 605 11.58 -19.23 9.60
N TYR A 606 12.86 -19.12 9.28
CA TYR A 606 13.66 -20.20 8.70
C TYR A 606 14.30 -21.05 9.82
N THR A 607 13.51 -21.93 10.43
CA THR A 607 13.97 -22.74 11.57
C THR A 607 14.14 -24.23 11.24
N ASN A 608 13.38 -24.75 10.28
CA ASN A 608 13.40 -26.17 9.93
C ASN A 608 13.50 -26.34 8.41
N PRO A 609 14.22 -27.37 7.93
CA PRO A 609 14.20 -27.74 6.52
C PRO A 609 12.77 -28.03 6.07
N GLN A 610 12.35 -27.44 4.97
CA GLN A 610 11.05 -27.63 4.34
C GLN A 610 11.15 -27.19 2.87
N PRO A 611 10.29 -27.68 1.96
CA PRO A 611 10.28 -27.21 0.58
C PRO A 611 10.10 -25.68 0.49
N ILE A 612 10.83 -25.04 -0.42
CA ILE A 612 10.87 -23.58 -0.53
C ILE A 612 9.51 -22.95 -0.85
N ASP A 613 8.67 -23.63 -1.65
CA ASP A 613 7.30 -23.21 -1.93
C ASP A 613 6.43 -23.24 -0.66
N ALA A 614 6.61 -24.28 0.18
CA ALA A 614 5.95 -24.40 1.47
C ALA A 614 6.41 -23.33 2.46
N PHE A 615 7.71 -23.01 2.48
CA PHE A 615 8.23 -21.90 3.28
C PHE A 615 7.60 -20.56 2.88
N ILE A 616 7.58 -20.25 1.58
CA ILE A 616 7.00 -18.99 1.07
C ILE A 616 5.51 -18.91 1.46
N GLU A 617 4.77 -20.01 1.30
CA GLU A 617 3.35 -20.07 1.68
C GLU A 617 3.15 -19.92 3.20
N GLY A 618 4.07 -20.45 3.99
CA GLY A 618 4.07 -20.41 5.44
C GLY A 618 4.56 -19.11 6.08
N ILE A 619 5.05 -18.12 5.33
CA ILE A 619 5.49 -16.82 5.88
C ILE A 619 4.32 -16.21 6.67
N PRO A 620 4.51 -15.93 7.99
CA PRO A 620 3.39 -15.56 8.87
C PRO A 620 2.73 -14.23 8.49
N PHE A 621 3.51 -13.26 7.99
CA PHE A 621 3.00 -11.96 7.59
C PHE A 621 2.48 -12.00 6.16
N ALA A 622 1.16 -11.79 5.99
CA ALA A 622 0.51 -11.82 4.69
C ALA A 622 1.14 -10.81 3.70
N GLU A 623 1.51 -9.62 4.19
CA GLU A 623 2.22 -8.60 3.41
C GLU A 623 3.57 -9.13 2.90
N THR A 624 4.39 -9.70 3.78
CA THR A 624 5.72 -10.21 3.41
C THR A 624 5.62 -11.40 2.47
N ARG A 625 4.65 -12.31 2.70
CA ARG A 625 4.37 -13.43 1.80
C ARG A 625 4.01 -12.97 0.40
N ALA A 626 3.10 -11.99 0.28
CA ALA A 626 2.72 -11.38 -1.00
C ALA A 626 3.89 -10.62 -1.65
N TYR A 627 4.72 -9.97 -0.84
CA TYR A 627 5.91 -9.26 -1.29
C TYR A 627 6.93 -10.21 -1.95
N VAL A 628 7.30 -11.29 -1.27
CA VAL A 628 8.26 -12.27 -1.78
C VAL A 628 7.77 -12.87 -3.10
N LYS A 629 6.51 -13.33 -3.16
CA LYS A 629 5.90 -13.85 -4.39
C LYS A 629 5.94 -12.85 -5.53
N ALA A 630 5.55 -11.61 -5.26
CA ALA A 630 5.50 -10.56 -6.29
C ALA A 630 6.90 -10.19 -6.81
N VAL A 631 7.90 -10.03 -5.93
CA VAL A 631 9.24 -9.63 -6.37
C VAL A 631 9.93 -10.74 -7.16
N LEU A 632 9.79 -12.00 -6.76
CA LEU A 632 10.31 -13.14 -7.53
C LEU A 632 9.67 -13.21 -8.92
N LEU A 633 8.35 -13.10 -9.00
CA LEU A 633 7.63 -13.04 -10.28
C LEU A 633 8.09 -11.86 -11.14
N TYR A 634 8.22 -10.65 -10.56
CA TYR A 634 8.66 -9.47 -11.28
C TYR A 634 10.10 -9.60 -11.79
N ALA A 635 10.98 -10.20 -11.01
CA ALA A 635 12.35 -10.49 -11.46
C ALA A 635 12.36 -11.43 -12.66
N ALA A 636 11.56 -12.51 -12.64
CA ALA A 636 11.43 -13.43 -13.76
C ALA A 636 10.84 -12.76 -15.01
N ILE A 637 9.83 -11.89 -14.85
CA ILE A 637 9.27 -11.10 -15.96
C ILE A 637 10.32 -10.16 -16.54
N TYR A 638 11.06 -9.40 -15.72
CA TYR A 638 12.13 -8.53 -16.21
C TYR A 638 13.23 -9.32 -16.92
N ALA A 639 13.58 -10.50 -16.45
CA ALA A 639 14.55 -11.36 -17.10
C ALA A 639 14.09 -11.77 -18.50
N GLN A 640 12.85 -12.23 -18.65
CA GLN A 640 12.28 -12.58 -19.95
C GLN A 640 12.22 -11.39 -20.91
N LEU A 641 11.78 -10.21 -20.42
CA LEU A 641 11.75 -8.98 -21.23
C LEU A 641 13.14 -8.49 -21.66
N ASN A 642 14.20 -8.94 -20.99
CA ASN A 642 15.59 -8.67 -21.35
C ASN A 642 16.24 -9.81 -22.17
N GLY A 643 15.48 -10.85 -22.53
CA GLY A 643 16.01 -12.01 -23.22
C GLY A 643 16.92 -12.90 -22.35
N LEU A 644 16.87 -12.74 -21.04
CA LEU A 644 17.64 -13.51 -20.04
C LEU A 644 16.68 -14.48 -19.34
N PRO A 645 16.65 -15.77 -19.66
CA PRO A 645 15.75 -16.72 -19.03
C PRO A 645 16.23 -17.05 -17.62
N GLU A 646 15.80 -16.26 -16.63
CA GLU A 646 16.00 -16.55 -15.21
C GLU A 646 14.80 -17.35 -14.67
N PRO A 647 15.05 -18.45 -13.95
CA PRO A 647 13.95 -19.20 -13.33
C PRO A 647 13.36 -18.43 -12.15
N LEU A 648 12.10 -18.72 -11.82
CA LEU A 648 11.45 -18.14 -10.63
C LEU A 648 12.26 -18.41 -9.36
N LEU A 649 12.80 -19.61 -9.21
CA LEU A 649 13.70 -20.07 -8.14
C LEU A 649 14.89 -20.79 -8.75
N TYR A 650 16.09 -20.53 -8.26
CA TYR A 650 17.29 -21.22 -8.69
C TYR A 650 17.45 -22.58 -7.98
N PRO A 651 18.07 -23.58 -8.60
CA PRO A 651 18.31 -24.88 -7.98
C PRO A 651 19.00 -24.79 -6.62
N TYR A 652 20.03 -23.98 -6.49
CA TYR A 652 20.75 -23.81 -5.23
C TYR A 652 19.86 -23.20 -4.11
N GLU A 653 18.90 -22.32 -4.44
CA GLU A 653 17.95 -21.78 -3.48
C GLU A 653 17.02 -22.88 -2.94
N ILE A 654 16.59 -23.79 -3.83
CA ILE A 654 15.75 -24.93 -3.48
C ILE A 654 16.50 -25.90 -2.57
N GLU A 655 17.74 -26.24 -2.92
CA GLU A 655 18.61 -27.11 -2.14
C GLU A 655 18.87 -26.58 -0.72
N GLN A 656 19.03 -25.26 -0.57
CA GLN A 656 19.23 -24.66 0.75
C GLN A 656 18.05 -24.85 1.69
N PHE A 657 16.83 -24.97 1.15
CA PHE A 657 15.62 -25.18 1.95
C PHE A 657 15.35 -26.64 2.25
N SER A 658 15.69 -27.54 1.35
CA SER A 658 15.43 -28.99 1.45
C SER A 658 16.61 -29.79 0.88
N PRO A 659 17.75 -29.84 1.57
CA PRO A 659 18.96 -30.49 1.06
C PRO A 659 18.79 -31.98 0.75
N ASN A 660 17.93 -32.68 1.52
CA ASN A 660 17.71 -34.11 1.40
C ASN A 660 16.51 -34.50 0.54
N ASP A 661 15.64 -33.54 0.21
CA ASP A 661 14.44 -33.71 -0.61
C ASP A 661 14.19 -32.42 -1.39
N PRO A 662 15.08 -32.07 -2.32
CA PRO A 662 14.89 -30.87 -3.14
C PRO A 662 13.65 -31.03 -4.01
N LEU A 663 12.98 -29.90 -4.31
CA LEU A 663 11.92 -29.87 -5.31
C LEU A 663 12.49 -30.40 -6.63
N PRO A 664 12.02 -31.57 -7.13
CA PRO A 664 12.48 -32.05 -8.41
C PRO A 664 11.97 -31.11 -9.51
N ILE A 665 12.85 -30.71 -10.41
CA ILE A 665 12.55 -29.79 -11.51
C ILE A 665 12.63 -30.54 -12.83
N GLY A 666 11.61 -30.42 -13.66
CA GLY A 666 11.58 -30.92 -15.01
C GLY A 666 10.75 -32.20 -15.25
N PRO A 667 10.64 -32.63 -16.51
CA PRO A 667 9.73 -33.70 -16.93
C PRO A 667 9.96 -35.08 -16.26
N SER A 668 11.18 -35.30 -15.76
CA SER A 668 11.54 -36.55 -15.06
C SER A 668 10.71 -36.85 -13.82
N VAL A 669 10.11 -35.81 -13.20
CA VAL A 669 9.23 -35.94 -12.03
C VAL A 669 7.97 -36.75 -12.36
N PHE A 670 7.49 -36.65 -13.59
CA PHE A 670 6.25 -37.28 -14.04
C PHE A 670 6.46 -38.66 -14.67
N ASN A 671 7.71 -39.02 -15.03
CA ASN A 671 8.06 -40.25 -15.70
C ASN A 671 8.67 -41.26 -14.72
N ALA A 672 7.84 -42.11 -14.08
CA ALA A 672 8.32 -43.19 -13.22
C ALA A 672 9.04 -44.33 -13.98
N ALA A 673 9.11 -44.27 -15.32
CA ALA A 673 9.67 -45.32 -16.18
C ALA A 673 10.82 -44.91 -17.11
N ALA A 674 11.22 -43.63 -17.14
CA ALA A 674 12.33 -43.15 -17.95
C ALA A 674 13.62 -43.09 -17.11
N GLY A 675 14.50 -44.08 -17.30
CA GLY A 675 15.85 -44.06 -16.78
C GLY A 675 16.55 -42.73 -17.12
N SER A 676 17.15 -42.14 -16.13
CA SER A 676 18.14 -41.07 -16.11
C SER A 676 18.53 -40.47 -17.48
N ALA A 677 17.79 -39.45 -17.92
CA ALA A 677 18.29 -38.44 -18.81
C ALA A 677 18.24 -37.12 -18.06
N SER A 678 19.37 -36.74 -17.46
CA SER A 678 19.56 -35.46 -16.83
C SER A 678 19.48 -34.34 -17.87
N PHE A 679 18.34 -33.62 -17.90
CA PHE A 679 18.32 -32.28 -18.47
C PHE A 679 18.95 -31.36 -17.45
N THR A 680 20.21 -31.09 -17.60
CA THR A 680 20.88 -29.96 -16.95
C THR A 680 20.30 -28.67 -17.51
N LEU A 681 19.40 -28.00 -16.79
CA LEU A 681 19.29 -26.57 -16.91
C LEU A 681 20.70 -26.03 -16.65
N SER A 682 21.32 -25.46 -17.69
CA SER A 682 22.61 -24.79 -17.57
C SER A 682 22.48 -23.82 -16.39
N ALA A 683 23.17 -24.14 -15.30
CA ALA A 683 23.27 -23.26 -14.17
C ALA A 683 23.82 -21.93 -14.72
N ALA A 684 23.05 -20.86 -14.65
CA ALA A 684 23.63 -19.53 -14.80
C ALA A 684 24.80 -19.46 -13.82
N PRO A 685 26.02 -19.08 -14.22
CA PRO A 685 27.15 -19.08 -13.33
C PRO A 685 26.81 -18.23 -12.12
N ARG A 686 27.11 -18.75 -10.93
CA ARG A 686 27.19 -17.90 -9.72
C ARG A 686 27.98 -16.66 -10.14
N PRO A 687 27.57 -15.45 -9.82
CA PRO A 687 28.47 -14.33 -9.95
C PRO A 687 29.73 -14.69 -9.15
N GLU A 688 30.83 -14.93 -9.84
CA GLU A 688 32.12 -15.18 -9.21
C GLU A 688 32.43 -13.99 -8.33
N GLY A 689 32.40 -14.20 -7.02
CA GLY A 689 32.94 -13.25 -6.07
C GLY A 689 34.44 -13.13 -6.38
N ASN A 690 34.88 -11.96 -6.80
CA ASN A 690 36.28 -11.62 -6.80
C ASN A 690 36.81 -11.69 -5.36
N PRO A 691 38.06 -12.20 -5.16
CA PRO A 691 38.68 -12.38 -3.85
C PRO A 691 38.88 -11.06 -3.09
#